data_6da7917d860eabc817c7f607d786049e
#
_entry.id   6da7917d860eabc817c7f607d786049e
#
_cell.length_a   1.000
_cell.length_b   1.000
_cell.length_c   1.000
_cell.angle_alpha   90.00
_cell.angle_beta   90.00
_cell.angle_gamma   90.00
#
_symmetry.space_group_name_H-M   'P 1'
#
loop_
_entity.id
_entity.type
_entity.pdbx_description
1 polymer ?
#
loop_
_entity_poly.entity_id
_entity_poly.type
_entity_poly.pdbx_seq_one_letter_code
_entity_poly.pdbx_strand_id
1 'polypeptide(L)'
;MSDASPSSAAPQSPRRLRLEDIPGWAGPGSVTEDAVYDTFVTWVEEGGIRLYPAQDESVIEVVGGADLILSTPTGTGKSLVAVGAHFAALARGERTYYTAPIKALVSEKFFALADIFGAENVGMTTGDSAVNPDAPIMCATAEILANLALRHGDETPVGQVVMDEFHFYSDPDRGWAWQVPLLTLPHTQFVLMSATLGDVTALAEDLERRTGRTTATVTGVERPVPLHYYYEVTPVHETIEDLLSTGQAPVYVVHFSQLAALERAQSLSSAKIATREQRDAIAELIGEFRFTTSFGKTLSRLLRQGIGVHHAGMLPKYRRLVEQLAQRGMLRVICGTDTLGVGINVPIRTVLLTALTKFDGTRMRQLNAREFHQIAGRAGRAGYDTAGTVVAQAPEHESENLKALEKAGDDPKKRRKIVRKKAPEGFVSWGEPSFRRLIEAEPETLTSSMQITSAMLINVIGRGGDVYGHVRALVFDNHEPWKRQLALARRAIELYRSLLTAGVVEAVRTGDGVEIRLTVDLQPNFALNQPLSPFALAAFELFDREAPSYALDIVSVVEATLDDPRPVLSAQQFQARGEAVAAMKADGVEYEERMEALEEVTHPKPHDVLLHEAFATYASSQPWVADFALSPKSVVRDLYERAMTFGEFIAFYKLARSEGVVLRYLSDAYRALNQTVPLEARTEDLRDIIEWLGELVRQVDSSLLDEWEELVHPDAAKHAAESTELAPPAPRNVTTNRRAFFVLVRNELFRRIQLAALDRVHDLGVLEAEAAVLAGGAAPFTEAQWDAALEGYYAEHDEILTDASVRSAQMILVDEKPDGAEGIWRVRQIIADPEGDHDWGITADVLLDDSAREGVAVIRVTGVGRF
;
A
#
# COMPACT_ATOMS: atom_id res chain seq x y z
N MET A 1 3.01 -3.19 56.84
CA MET A 1 4.07 -2.79 55.90
C MET A 1 3.42 -2.74 54.55
N SER A 2 3.23 -1.54 54.07
CA SER A 2 2.35 -1.19 52.94
C SER A 2 2.96 -1.58 51.64
N ASP A 3 2.25 -2.43 50.87
CA ASP A 3 2.46 -2.67 49.45
C ASP A 3 2.06 -1.43 48.66
N ALA A 4 3.05 -0.79 48.09
CA ALA A 4 2.85 0.24 47.08
C ALA A 4 2.92 -0.43 45.69
N SER A 5 1.74 -0.62 45.07
CA SER A 5 1.63 -0.97 43.68
C SER A 5 2.20 0.14 42.80
N PRO A 6 3.00 -0.14 41.77
CA PRO A 6 3.46 0.89 40.86
C PRO A 6 2.28 1.36 39.99
N SER A 7 1.98 2.65 40.10
CA SER A 7 1.06 3.36 39.22
C SER A 7 1.44 3.16 37.76
N SER A 8 0.55 2.58 36.97
CA SER A 8 0.66 2.54 35.52
C SER A 8 0.37 3.94 34.95
N ALA A 9 1.37 4.77 34.86
CA ALA A 9 1.28 5.99 34.05
C ALA A 9 1.25 5.58 32.58
N ALA A 10 0.20 5.98 31.88
CA ALA A 10 0.14 5.91 30.43
C ALA A 10 1.35 6.65 29.84
N PRO A 11 1.92 6.19 28.72
CA PRO A 11 3.03 6.89 28.08
C PRO A 11 2.57 8.32 27.74
N GLN A 12 3.24 9.29 28.33
CA GLN A 12 3.00 10.69 28.03
C GLN A 12 3.44 10.93 26.59
N SER A 13 2.65 11.71 25.84
CA SER A 13 3.03 12.17 24.50
C SER A 13 4.42 12.83 24.57
N PRO A 14 5.30 12.59 23.59
CA PRO A 14 6.63 13.19 23.58
C PRO A 14 6.48 14.71 23.66
N ARG A 15 7.27 15.33 24.54
CA ARG A 15 7.29 16.79 24.68
C ARG A 15 7.81 17.39 23.37
N ARG A 16 7.07 18.35 22.81
CA ARG A 16 7.47 19.06 21.59
C ARG A 16 8.80 19.79 21.82
N LEU A 17 9.76 19.57 20.93
CA LEU A 17 11.02 20.30 20.83
C LEU A 17 10.77 21.59 20.05
N ARG A 18 11.22 22.73 20.60
CA ARG A 18 11.26 23.96 19.82
C ARG A 18 12.66 24.09 19.18
N LEU A 19 12.71 24.52 17.93
CA LEU A 19 14.00 24.66 17.24
C LEU A 19 14.89 25.68 17.95
N GLU A 20 14.31 26.71 18.59
CA GLU A 20 15.03 27.70 19.40
C GLU A 20 15.71 27.09 20.65
N ASP A 21 15.26 25.91 21.11
CA ASP A 21 15.86 25.17 22.23
C ASP A 21 17.07 24.33 21.76
N ILE A 22 17.27 24.16 20.42
CA ILE A 22 18.41 23.43 19.88
C ILE A 22 19.65 24.31 19.82
N PRO A 23 20.72 23.92 20.49
CA PRO A 23 21.97 24.67 20.45
C PRO A 23 22.47 24.85 19.00
N GLY A 24 22.78 26.06 18.59
CA GLY A 24 23.30 26.38 17.25
C GLY A 24 22.26 26.67 16.17
N TRP A 25 20.98 26.41 16.40
CA TRP A 25 19.93 26.66 15.40
C TRP A 25 19.81 28.17 15.03
N ALA A 26 19.95 29.07 16.01
CA ALA A 26 19.78 30.52 15.81
C ALA A 26 20.97 31.24 15.12
N GLY A 27 22.02 30.53 14.74
CA GLY A 27 23.19 31.07 14.07
C GLY A 27 24.50 30.38 14.44
N PRO A 28 25.59 30.57 13.68
CA PRO A 28 26.86 29.91 13.94
C PRO A 28 27.54 30.52 15.19
N GLY A 29 27.12 30.08 16.35
CA GLY A 29 27.87 30.16 17.59
C GLY A 29 28.72 28.90 17.71
N SER A 30 29.85 28.97 18.42
CA SER A 30 30.66 27.78 18.75
C SER A 30 29.90 26.88 19.74
N VAL A 31 28.94 26.13 19.21
CA VAL A 31 28.22 25.13 20.00
C VAL A 31 29.10 23.89 20.07
N THR A 32 29.41 23.45 21.27
CA THR A 32 30.20 22.22 21.48
C THR A 32 29.34 20.99 21.32
N GLU A 33 29.93 19.90 20.85
CA GLU A 33 29.29 18.59 20.74
C GLU A 33 28.65 18.14 22.08
N ASP A 34 29.38 18.38 23.19
CA ASP A 34 28.89 18.11 24.56
C ASP A 34 27.58 18.87 24.85
N ALA A 35 27.46 20.14 24.45
CA ALA A 35 26.25 20.93 24.70
C ALA A 35 25.06 20.39 23.87
N VAL A 36 25.29 19.91 22.64
CA VAL A 36 24.27 19.30 21.80
C VAL A 36 23.80 18.00 22.43
N TYR A 37 24.74 17.15 22.84
CA TYR A 37 24.45 15.88 23.47
C TYR A 37 23.70 16.06 24.81
N ASP A 38 24.20 16.88 25.70
CA ASP A 38 23.59 17.15 27.02
C ASP A 38 22.15 17.67 26.88
N THR A 39 21.92 18.56 25.91
CA THR A 39 20.58 19.11 25.67
C THR A 39 19.63 18.02 25.17
N PHE A 40 20.09 17.16 24.26
CA PHE A 40 19.27 16.04 23.76
C PHE A 40 18.95 15.05 24.88
N VAL A 41 19.92 14.63 25.68
CA VAL A 41 19.71 13.69 26.78
C VAL A 41 18.77 14.30 27.82
N THR A 42 18.94 15.57 28.17
CA THR A 42 18.03 16.26 29.09
C THR A 42 16.59 16.24 28.59
N TRP A 43 16.38 16.52 27.30
CA TRP A 43 15.04 16.45 26.69
C TRP A 43 14.44 15.05 26.75
N VAL A 44 15.22 13.99 26.49
CA VAL A 44 14.80 12.59 26.58
C VAL A 44 14.41 12.22 28.02
N GLU A 45 15.23 12.62 29.00
CA GLU A 45 14.99 12.33 30.42
C GLU A 45 13.79 13.09 31.00
N GLU A 46 13.57 14.34 30.58
CA GLU A 46 12.36 15.12 30.90
C GLU A 46 11.09 14.47 30.34
N GLY A 47 11.20 13.73 29.19
CA GLY A 47 10.13 12.89 28.65
C GLY A 47 9.92 11.57 29.41
N GLY A 48 10.66 11.35 30.51
CA GLY A 48 10.57 10.12 31.32
C GLY A 48 11.24 8.90 30.68
N ILE A 49 12.04 9.09 29.64
CA ILE A 49 12.75 8.02 28.93
C ILE A 49 14.22 8.08 29.34
N ARG A 50 14.84 6.91 29.48
CA ARG A 50 16.29 6.78 29.67
C ARG A 50 16.89 6.04 28.47
N LEU A 51 17.96 6.56 27.91
CA LEU A 51 18.67 5.92 26.80
C LEU A 51 19.23 4.56 27.22
N TYR A 52 19.09 3.57 26.35
CA TYR A 52 19.86 2.34 26.47
C TYR A 52 21.32 2.59 26.07
N PRO A 53 22.28 1.80 26.58
CA PRO A 53 23.71 1.99 26.27
C PRO A 53 24.01 2.10 24.78
N ALA A 54 23.38 1.29 23.94
CA ALA A 54 23.56 1.35 22.49
C ALA A 54 22.97 2.60 21.84
N GLN A 55 21.87 3.14 22.39
CA GLN A 55 21.31 4.42 21.92
C GLN A 55 22.22 5.57 22.31
N ASP A 56 22.72 5.55 23.52
CA ASP A 56 23.62 6.52 24.08
C ASP A 56 24.92 6.62 23.28
N GLU A 57 25.60 5.49 23.08
CA GLU A 57 26.74 5.35 22.20
C GLU A 57 26.46 5.87 20.78
N SER A 58 25.34 5.47 20.19
CA SER A 58 24.96 5.89 18.84
C SER A 58 24.76 7.40 18.73
N VAL A 59 24.15 8.03 19.72
CA VAL A 59 23.92 9.48 19.74
C VAL A 59 25.24 10.24 19.92
N ILE A 60 26.13 9.77 20.81
CA ILE A 60 27.47 10.36 20.99
C ILE A 60 28.24 10.37 19.68
N GLU A 61 28.30 9.24 18.98
CA GLU A 61 29.03 9.12 17.71
C GLU A 61 28.46 10.04 16.63
N VAL A 62 27.10 10.09 16.49
CA VAL A 62 26.45 10.95 15.50
C VAL A 62 26.64 12.44 15.81
N VAL A 63 26.57 12.85 17.08
CA VAL A 63 26.82 14.22 17.51
C VAL A 63 28.29 14.60 17.24
N GLY A 64 29.22 13.67 17.49
CA GLY A 64 30.65 13.81 17.16
C GLY A 64 30.96 13.82 15.66
N GLY A 65 29.96 13.72 14.80
CA GLY A 65 30.11 13.84 13.34
C GLY A 65 30.52 12.55 12.62
N ALA A 66 30.58 11.41 13.31
CA ALA A 66 30.86 10.11 12.71
C ALA A 66 29.66 9.62 11.86
N ASP A 67 29.92 8.85 10.82
CA ASP A 67 28.91 8.00 10.19
C ASP A 67 28.55 6.88 11.16
N LEU A 68 27.30 6.39 11.12
CA LEU A 68 26.83 5.35 12.03
C LEU A 68 26.21 4.18 11.25
N ILE A 69 26.61 2.94 11.58
CA ILE A 69 25.92 1.72 11.19
C ILE A 69 25.34 1.09 12.45
N LEU A 70 24.00 1.17 12.57
CA LEU A 70 23.28 0.66 13.73
C LEU A 70 22.53 -0.62 13.38
N SER A 71 23.05 -1.77 13.81
CA SER A 71 22.44 -3.08 13.68
C SER A 71 22.01 -3.61 15.04
N THR A 72 20.84 -3.18 15.48
CA THR A 72 20.28 -3.60 16.77
C THR A 72 18.92 -4.26 16.58
N PRO A 73 18.56 -5.25 17.40
CA PRO A 73 17.28 -5.95 17.31
C PRO A 73 16.07 -5.01 17.30
N THR A 74 14.94 -5.50 16.80
CA THR A 74 13.67 -4.77 16.90
C THR A 74 13.30 -4.54 18.37
N GLY A 75 12.77 -3.35 18.70
CA GLY A 75 12.38 -2.99 20.08
C GLY A 75 13.49 -2.34 20.90
N THR A 76 14.69 -2.11 20.35
CA THR A 76 15.80 -1.39 21.01
C THR A 76 15.69 0.14 20.87
N GLY A 77 14.61 0.64 20.26
CA GLY A 77 14.35 2.09 20.16
C GLY A 77 15.21 2.83 19.14
N LYS A 78 15.54 2.24 18.01
CA LYS A 78 16.25 2.88 16.87
C LYS A 78 15.66 4.23 16.46
N SER A 79 14.34 4.41 16.59
CA SER A 79 13.66 5.67 16.27
C SER A 79 14.19 6.85 17.12
N LEU A 80 14.57 6.59 18.36
CA LEU A 80 15.14 7.65 19.22
C LEU A 80 16.55 8.07 18.79
N VAL A 81 17.35 7.14 18.26
CA VAL A 81 18.63 7.44 17.63
C VAL A 81 18.44 8.30 16.38
N ALA A 82 17.43 8.00 15.56
CA ALA A 82 17.07 8.84 14.41
C ALA A 82 16.68 10.26 14.83
N VAL A 83 15.89 10.41 15.91
CA VAL A 83 15.55 11.74 16.47
C VAL A 83 16.82 12.48 16.92
N GLY A 84 17.74 11.80 17.62
CA GLY A 84 19.04 12.37 18.04
C GLY A 84 19.90 12.78 16.84
N ALA A 85 19.86 11.99 15.75
CA ALA A 85 20.55 12.31 14.52
C ALA A 85 20.00 13.60 13.87
N HIS A 86 18.67 13.70 13.72
CA HIS A 86 18.05 14.94 13.22
C HIS A 86 18.34 16.14 14.12
N PHE A 87 18.30 15.94 15.44
CA PHE A 87 18.66 16.99 16.40
C PHE A 87 20.09 17.49 16.18
N ALA A 88 21.05 16.56 16.02
CA ALA A 88 22.46 16.91 15.78
C ALA A 88 22.65 17.65 14.44
N ALA A 89 21.99 17.23 13.37
CA ALA A 89 22.05 17.91 12.08
C ALA A 89 21.49 19.33 12.17
N LEU A 90 20.33 19.51 12.83
CA LEU A 90 19.75 20.84 13.05
C LEU A 90 20.66 21.74 13.88
N ALA A 91 21.36 21.19 14.89
CA ALA A 91 22.33 21.93 15.69
C ALA A 91 23.51 22.44 14.84
N ARG A 92 23.84 21.75 13.76
CA ARG A 92 24.84 22.18 12.76
C ARG A 92 24.30 23.11 11.69
N GLY A 93 22.97 23.38 11.69
CA GLY A 93 22.30 24.14 10.64
C GLY A 93 22.16 23.37 9.31
N GLU A 94 22.24 22.07 9.36
CA GLU A 94 22.19 21.18 8.19
C GLU A 94 20.78 20.67 7.92
N ARG A 95 20.48 20.50 6.64
CA ARG A 95 19.27 19.81 6.21
C ARG A 95 19.47 18.30 6.32
N THR A 96 18.48 17.60 6.88
CA THR A 96 18.56 16.18 7.13
C THR A 96 17.40 15.41 6.49
N TYR A 97 17.68 14.20 5.99
CA TYR A 97 16.68 13.32 5.37
C TYR A 97 16.49 12.06 6.21
N TYR A 98 15.22 11.67 6.36
CA TYR A 98 14.83 10.35 6.83
C TYR A 98 14.31 9.55 5.64
N THR A 99 14.94 8.42 5.31
CA THR A 99 14.51 7.57 4.21
C THR A 99 14.06 6.20 4.67
N ALA A 100 12.98 5.72 4.06
CA ALA A 100 12.41 4.40 4.32
C ALA A 100 11.98 3.70 3.03
N PRO A 101 11.83 2.34 3.05
CA PRO A 101 11.56 1.58 1.84
C PRO A 101 10.15 1.75 1.28
N ILE A 102 9.19 2.09 2.10
CA ILE A 102 7.78 2.17 1.70
C ILE A 102 7.14 3.46 2.20
N LYS A 103 6.22 3.98 1.40
CA LYS A 103 5.49 5.20 1.66
C LYS A 103 4.80 5.24 3.03
N ALA A 104 4.18 4.13 3.45
CA ALA A 104 3.50 4.06 4.74
C ALA A 104 4.46 4.30 5.93
N LEU A 105 5.71 3.82 5.85
CA LEU A 105 6.75 4.11 6.86
C LEU A 105 7.18 5.56 6.82
N VAL A 106 7.33 6.13 5.61
CA VAL A 106 7.68 7.55 5.44
C VAL A 106 6.61 8.43 6.09
N SER A 107 5.32 8.15 5.83
CA SER A 107 4.20 8.90 6.43
C SER A 107 4.17 8.74 7.95
N GLU A 108 4.32 7.52 8.49
CA GLU A 108 4.37 7.29 9.93
C GLU A 108 5.47 8.13 10.60
N LYS A 109 6.67 8.15 9.99
CA LYS A 109 7.80 8.89 10.53
C LYS A 109 7.64 10.40 10.35
N PHE A 110 7.04 10.84 9.25
CA PHE A 110 6.68 12.25 9.06
C PHE A 110 5.82 12.75 10.22
N PHE A 111 4.72 12.07 10.56
CA PHE A 111 3.88 12.47 11.69
C PHE A 111 4.61 12.39 13.02
N ALA A 112 5.36 11.33 13.28
CA ALA A 112 6.11 11.18 14.52
C ALA A 112 7.17 12.27 14.72
N LEU A 113 7.87 12.67 13.64
CA LEU A 113 8.85 13.75 13.68
C LEU A 113 8.17 15.12 13.74
N ALA A 114 7.02 15.31 13.08
CA ALA A 114 6.22 16.53 13.17
C ALA A 114 5.68 16.78 14.59
N ASP A 115 5.31 15.72 15.32
CA ASP A 115 4.91 15.82 16.73
C ASP A 115 6.06 16.30 17.62
N ILE A 116 7.28 15.88 17.31
CA ILE A 116 8.48 16.23 18.09
C ILE A 116 9.02 17.62 17.69
N PHE A 117 9.26 17.85 16.39
CA PHE A 117 9.96 19.03 15.89
C PHE A 117 9.03 20.16 15.41
N GLY A 118 7.73 19.90 15.31
CA GLY A 118 6.72 20.80 14.74
C GLY A 118 6.51 20.55 13.24
N ALA A 119 5.25 20.61 12.81
CA ALA A 119 4.87 20.33 11.41
C ALA A 119 5.52 21.32 10.42
N GLU A 120 5.78 22.54 10.84
CA GLU A 120 6.47 23.58 10.07
C GLU A 120 7.94 23.24 9.74
N ASN A 121 8.55 22.33 10.50
CA ASN A 121 9.97 21.95 10.39
C ASN A 121 10.21 20.60 9.74
N VAL A 122 9.13 19.88 9.46
CA VAL A 122 9.19 18.56 8.84
C VAL A 122 8.47 18.58 7.51
N GLY A 123 9.14 18.07 6.49
CA GLY A 123 8.59 17.91 5.16
C GLY A 123 8.51 16.45 4.77
N MET A 124 7.72 16.15 3.76
CA MET A 124 7.63 14.81 3.18
C MET A 124 7.62 14.91 1.66
N THR A 125 8.37 14.02 1.02
CA THR A 125 8.31 13.83 -0.43
C THR A 125 8.20 12.35 -0.75
N THR A 126 7.14 11.99 -1.44
CA THR A 126 6.92 10.65 -2.00
C THR A 126 6.71 10.75 -3.50
N GLY A 127 6.64 9.62 -4.21
CA GLY A 127 6.45 9.62 -5.66
C GLY A 127 5.25 10.43 -6.16
N ASP A 128 4.26 10.69 -5.33
CA ASP A 128 2.98 11.28 -5.70
C ASP A 128 2.57 12.49 -4.84
N SER A 129 3.38 12.89 -3.85
CA SER A 129 3.08 14.03 -2.98
C SER A 129 4.35 14.70 -2.44
N ALA A 130 4.31 16.02 -2.30
CA ALA A 130 5.31 16.79 -1.60
C ALA A 130 4.62 17.75 -0.62
N VAL A 131 5.05 17.71 0.62
CA VAL A 131 4.58 18.56 1.72
C VAL A 131 5.76 19.25 2.31
N ASN A 132 5.68 20.57 2.46
CA ASN A 132 6.73 21.39 3.02
C ASN A 132 8.14 21.04 2.45
N PRO A 133 8.35 21.14 1.12
CA PRO A 133 9.55 20.64 0.45
C PRO A 133 10.85 21.33 0.89
N ASP A 134 10.74 22.49 1.52
CA ASP A 134 11.88 23.28 1.99
C ASP A 134 12.19 23.07 3.48
N ALA A 135 11.48 22.17 4.15
CA ALA A 135 11.68 21.87 5.56
C ALA A 135 13.11 21.41 5.87
N PRO A 136 13.64 21.72 7.06
CA PRO A 136 14.96 21.26 7.47
C PRO A 136 15.05 19.74 7.69
N ILE A 137 13.96 19.08 8.07
CA ILE A 137 13.85 17.62 8.16
C ILE A 137 12.95 17.12 7.04
N MET A 138 13.45 16.25 6.17
CA MET A 138 12.71 15.69 5.04
C MET A 138 12.51 14.18 5.19
N CYS A 139 11.27 13.74 5.18
CA CYS A 139 10.92 12.32 5.10
C CYS A 139 10.68 11.93 3.62
N ALA A 140 11.37 10.91 3.12
CA ALA A 140 11.28 10.52 1.72
C ALA A 140 11.44 9.00 1.54
N THR A 141 10.99 8.47 0.41
CA THR A 141 11.43 7.13 0.01
C THR A 141 12.87 7.18 -0.50
N ALA A 142 13.57 6.05 -0.44
CA ALA A 142 14.98 5.98 -0.83
C ALA A 142 15.18 6.38 -2.30
N GLU A 143 14.23 6.07 -3.20
CA GLU A 143 14.29 6.43 -4.61
C GLU A 143 14.25 7.95 -4.85
N ILE A 144 13.51 8.69 -4.01
CA ILE A 144 13.45 10.15 -4.07
C ILE A 144 14.83 10.75 -3.79
N LEU A 145 15.45 10.33 -2.69
CA LEU A 145 16.78 10.80 -2.33
C LEU A 145 17.82 10.39 -3.39
N ALA A 146 17.75 9.15 -3.90
CA ALA A 146 18.66 8.68 -4.94
C ALA A 146 18.56 9.53 -6.23
N ASN A 147 17.34 9.84 -6.68
CA ASN A 147 17.15 10.68 -7.86
C ASN A 147 17.61 12.13 -7.63
N LEU A 148 17.40 12.68 -6.42
CA LEU A 148 17.92 13.98 -6.04
C LEU A 148 19.46 14.00 -6.08
N ALA A 149 20.09 12.96 -5.53
CA ALA A 149 21.54 12.79 -5.51
C ALA A 149 22.13 12.62 -6.92
N LEU A 150 21.45 11.89 -7.82
CA LEU A 150 21.89 11.79 -9.23
C LEU A 150 21.83 13.12 -9.96
N ARG A 151 20.78 13.92 -9.69
CA ARG A 151 20.53 15.20 -10.37
C ARG A 151 21.47 16.31 -9.91
N HIS A 152 21.76 16.38 -8.62
CA HIS A 152 22.55 17.48 -8.03
C HIS A 152 23.95 17.05 -7.59
N GLY A 153 24.20 15.77 -7.34
CA GLY A 153 25.47 15.23 -6.88
C GLY A 153 25.96 15.93 -5.61
N ASP A 154 27.20 16.39 -5.61
CA ASP A 154 27.84 17.05 -4.47
C ASP A 154 27.17 18.38 -4.05
N GLU A 155 26.40 18.99 -4.94
CA GLU A 155 25.61 20.21 -4.67
C GLU A 155 24.25 19.91 -4.01
N THR A 156 23.94 18.65 -3.78
CA THR A 156 22.69 18.27 -3.10
C THR A 156 22.66 18.88 -1.69
N PRO A 157 21.63 19.68 -1.35
CA PRO A 157 21.58 20.37 -0.06
C PRO A 157 21.16 19.39 1.07
N VAL A 158 22.03 18.41 1.35
CA VAL A 158 21.80 17.36 2.34
C VAL A 158 23.05 17.18 3.18
N GLY A 159 23.01 17.62 4.45
CA GLY A 159 24.10 17.43 5.39
C GLY A 159 24.08 16.07 6.08
N GLN A 160 22.89 15.49 6.28
CA GLN A 160 22.75 14.20 6.94
C GLN A 160 21.62 13.36 6.33
N VAL A 161 21.82 12.03 6.30
CA VAL A 161 20.79 11.06 5.89
C VAL A 161 20.66 9.94 6.91
N VAL A 162 19.46 9.75 7.42
CA VAL A 162 19.06 8.58 8.20
C VAL A 162 18.39 7.60 7.26
N MET A 163 18.99 6.43 7.04
CA MET A 163 18.46 5.35 6.19
C MET A 163 17.88 4.23 7.07
N ASP A 164 16.57 4.22 7.23
CA ASP A 164 15.89 3.16 7.99
C ASP A 164 15.63 1.93 7.11
N GLU A 165 15.58 0.77 7.75
CA GLU A 165 15.46 -0.53 7.09
C GLU A 165 16.52 -0.73 5.99
N PHE A 166 17.76 -0.37 6.29
CA PHE A 166 18.88 -0.39 5.34
C PHE A 166 19.14 -1.78 4.69
N HIS A 167 18.59 -2.85 5.24
CA HIS A 167 18.66 -4.18 4.63
C HIS A 167 18.03 -4.26 3.22
N PHE A 168 17.16 -3.30 2.84
CA PHE A 168 16.65 -3.15 1.47
C PHE A 168 17.75 -2.82 0.44
N TYR A 169 18.96 -2.46 0.87
CA TYR A 169 20.14 -2.38 0.03
C TYR A 169 20.35 -3.64 -0.84
N SER A 170 19.96 -4.82 -0.34
CA SER A 170 20.03 -6.10 -1.05
C SER A 170 18.77 -6.45 -1.85
N ASP A 171 17.79 -5.56 -1.92
CA ASP A 171 16.58 -5.78 -2.71
C ASP A 171 16.91 -5.79 -4.21
N PRO A 172 16.53 -6.84 -4.98
CA PRO A 172 16.90 -6.96 -6.39
C PRO A 172 16.41 -5.83 -7.28
N ASP A 173 15.26 -5.26 -6.96
CA ASP A 173 14.59 -4.25 -7.79
C ASP A 173 14.90 -2.83 -7.33
N ARG A 174 15.09 -2.64 -6.03
CA ARG A 174 15.15 -1.33 -5.38
C ARG A 174 16.47 -1.01 -4.69
N GLY A 175 17.38 -1.98 -4.51
CA GLY A 175 18.63 -1.82 -3.76
C GLY A 175 19.53 -0.70 -4.25
N TRP A 176 19.46 -0.36 -5.52
CA TRP A 176 20.18 0.76 -6.13
C TRP A 176 19.88 2.10 -5.43
N ALA A 177 18.64 2.27 -4.94
CA ALA A 177 18.22 3.52 -4.32
C ALA A 177 18.90 3.76 -2.95
N TRP A 178 19.28 2.69 -2.24
CA TRP A 178 20.09 2.79 -1.03
C TRP A 178 21.56 3.04 -1.33
N GLN A 179 22.05 2.51 -2.47
CA GLN A 179 23.47 2.62 -2.82
C GLN A 179 23.84 3.95 -3.46
N VAL A 180 22.99 4.50 -4.34
CA VAL A 180 23.29 5.73 -5.07
C VAL A 180 23.67 6.90 -4.15
N PRO A 181 22.94 7.23 -3.07
CA PRO A 181 23.36 8.31 -2.17
C PRO A 181 24.74 8.09 -1.56
N LEU A 182 25.08 6.86 -1.16
CA LEU A 182 26.41 6.52 -0.63
C LEU A 182 27.53 6.75 -1.66
N LEU A 183 27.22 6.58 -2.95
CA LEU A 183 28.18 6.79 -4.04
C LEU A 183 28.34 8.25 -4.45
N THR A 184 27.29 9.08 -4.26
CA THR A 184 27.18 10.39 -4.91
C THR A 184 27.18 11.56 -3.93
N LEU A 185 27.08 11.32 -2.61
CA LEU A 185 27.02 12.37 -1.57
C LEU A 185 28.19 12.27 -0.58
N PRO A 186 29.44 12.60 -0.98
CA PRO A 186 30.62 12.40 -0.15
C PRO A 186 30.68 13.32 1.09
N HIS A 187 29.93 14.42 1.09
CA HIS A 187 29.94 15.39 2.20
C HIS A 187 28.84 15.14 3.24
N THR A 188 27.97 14.19 2.99
CA THR A 188 26.80 13.86 3.82
C THR A 188 27.20 12.89 4.94
N GLN A 189 26.69 13.11 6.15
CA GLN A 189 26.77 12.15 7.24
C GLN A 189 25.69 11.09 7.06
N PHE A 190 26.03 9.81 7.16
CA PHE A 190 25.10 8.69 7.01
C PHE A 190 24.84 7.97 8.34
N VAL A 191 23.55 7.72 8.62
CA VAL A 191 23.08 6.90 9.72
C VAL A 191 22.29 5.73 9.16
N LEU A 192 22.92 4.57 9.03
CA LEU A 192 22.36 3.36 8.42
C LEU A 192 21.77 2.46 9.51
N MET A 193 20.46 2.29 9.52
CA MET A 193 19.76 1.56 10.58
C MET A 193 19.03 0.34 10.04
N SER A 194 19.19 -0.80 10.72
CA SER A 194 18.36 -1.99 10.48
C SER A 194 18.42 -2.94 11.68
N ALA A 195 17.55 -3.93 11.70
CA ALA A 195 17.57 -4.98 12.72
C ALA A 195 18.49 -6.15 12.34
N THR A 196 18.90 -6.30 11.09
CA THR A 196 19.52 -7.52 10.55
C THR A 196 20.49 -7.20 9.41
N LEU A 197 21.65 -6.62 9.71
CA LEU A 197 22.62 -6.25 8.66
C LEU A 197 23.67 -7.33 8.34
N GLY A 198 23.93 -8.27 9.24
CA GLY A 198 25.04 -9.22 9.10
C GLY A 198 26.40 -8.53 9.27
N ASP A 199 27.43 -9.05 8.60
CA ASP A 199 28.77 -8.42 8.61
C ASP A 199 28.75 -7.12 7.79
N VAL A 200 29.09 -6.02 8.45
CA VAL A 200 29.11 -4.66 7.88
C VAL A 200 30.52 -4.08 7.70
N THR A 201 31.56 -4.86 7.97
CA THR A 201 32.96 -4.38 7.97
C THR A 201 33.33 -3.70 6.65
N ALA A 202 33.08 -4.37 5.52
CA ALA A 202 33.40 -3.82 4.20
C ALA A 202 32.59 -2.57 3.86
N LEU A 203 31.33 -2.50 4.34
CA LEU A 203 30.47 -1.31 4.16
C LEU A 203 31.00 -0.14 4.99
N ALA A 204 31.43 -0.37 6.23
CA ALA A 204 31.99 0.65 7.09
C ALA A 204 33.29 1.23 6.51
N GLU A 205 34.23 0.37 6.07
CA GLU A 205 35.47 0.78 5.42
C GLU A 205 35.24 1.59 4.13
N ASP A 206 34.23 1.21 3.32
CA ASP A 206 33.88 1.94 2.11
C ASP A 206 33.28 3.30 2.43
N LEU A 207 32.39 3.37 3.42
CA LEU A 207 31.75 4.61 3.84
C LEU A 207 32.78 5.60 4.37
N GLU A 208 33.68 5.17 5.27
CA GLU A 208 34.78 5.97 5.82
C GLU A 208 35.69 6.51 4.72
N ARG A 209 36.03 5.68 3.74
CA ARG A 209 36.88 6.09 2.62
C ARG A 209 36.20 7.17 1.75
N ARG A 210 34.86 7.13 1.58
CA ARG A 210 34.10 8.05 0.73
C ARG A 210 33.81 9.37 1.40
N THR A 211 33.35 9.33 2.64
CA THR A 211 32.95 10.51 3.39
C THR A 211 34.15 11.22 4.06
N GLY A 212 35.24 10.47 4.29
CA GLY A 212 36.36 10.95 5.10
C GLY A 212 36.03 11.09 6.59
N ARG A 213 34.84 10.59 7.01
CA ARG A 213 34.39 10.55 8.41
C ARG A 213 34.74 9.21 9.02
N THR A 214 34.95 9.15 10.31
CA THR A 214 34.99 7.86 11.03
C THR A 214 33.63 7.18 10.95
N THR A 215 33.59 5.87 10.81
CA THR A 215 32.33 5.10 10.78
C THR A 215 32.21 4.25 12.03
N ALA A 216 31.33 4.66 12.93
CA ALA A 216 30.99 3.89 14.14
C ALA A 216 30.04 2.73 13.78
N THR A 217 30.29 1.57 14.37
CA THR A 217 29.42 0.37 14.18
C THR A 217 28.90 -0.09 15.52
N VAL A 218 27.58 0.05 15.72
CA VAL A 218 26.90 -0.42 16.94
C VAL A 218 26.13 -1.70 16.59
N THR A 219 26.72 -2.82 16.91
CA THR A 219 26.23 -4.18 16.57
C THR A 219 26.32 -5.10 17.79
N GLY A 220 25.70 -6.27 17.73
CA GLY A 220 25.84 -7.28 18.78
C GLY A 220 25.19 -6.94 20.12
N VAL A 221 24.26 -6.00 20.12
CA VAL A 221 23.56 -5.53 21.33
C VAL A 221 22.61 -6.61 21.84
N GLU A 222 22.71 -6.94 23.12
CA GLU A 222 21.75 -7.83 23.77
C GLU A 222 20.35 -7.23 23.74
N ARG A 223 19.37 -8.07 23.45
CA ARG A 223 17.97 -7.63 23.45
C ARG A 223 17.52 -7.26 24.86
N PRO A 224 16.79 -6.15 25.06
CA PRO A 224 16.20 -5.82 26.35
C PRO A 224 15.23 -6.90 26.85
N VAL A 225 14.59 -7.61 25.91
CA VAL A 225 13.67 -8.72 26.20
C VAL A 225 14.23 -9.96 25.50
N PRO A 226 14.81 -10.94 26.24
CA PRO A 226 15.35 -12.17 25.65
C PRO A 226 14.25 -13.01 24.99
N LEU A 227 14.63 -13.84 24.01
CA LEU A 227 13.72 -14.73 23.31
C LEU A 227 13.93 -16.18 23.71
N HIS A 228 12.82 -16.87 23.96
CA HIS A 228 12.78 -18.32 24.14
C HIS A 228 12.19 -18.98 22.90
N TYR A 229 12.83 -20.05 22.42
CA TYR A 229 12.49 -20.72 21.19
C TYR A 229 11.96 -22.13 21.46
N TYR A 230 10.81 -22.46 20.88
CA TYR A 230 10.16 -23.76 21.02
C TYR A 230 9.77 -24.32 19.67
N TYR A 231 9.91 -25.63 19.51
CA TYR A 231 9.42 -26.35 18.33
C TYR A 231 8.26 -27.23 18.75
N GLU A 232 7.06 -26.97 18.22
CA GLU A 232 5.84 -27.64 18.63
C GLU A 232 5.33 -28.59 17.56
N VAL A 233 4.97 -29.79 17.98
CA VAL A 233 4.45 -30.85 17.13
C VAL A 233 2.94 -31.06 17.28
N THR A 234 2.33 -30.44 18.30
CA THR A 234 0.87 -30.45 18.51
C THR A 234 0.18 -29.67 17.39
N PRO A 235 -1.09 -29.92 17.06
CA PRO A 235 -1.82 -29.10 16.09
C PRO A 235 -1.88 -27.65 16.50
N VAL A 236 -1.79 -26.74 15.52
CA VAL A 236 -1.68 -25.29 15.74
C VAL A 236 -2.76 -24.74 16.70
N HIS A 237 -4.00 -25.24 16.62
CA HIS A 237 -5.06 -24.76 17.50
C HIS A 237 -4.82 -25.16 18.97
N GLU A 238 -4.30 -26.37 19.22
CA GLU A 238 -3.94 -26.82 20.59
C GLU A 238 -2.75 -26.01 21.11
N THR A 239 -1.74 -25.75 20.28
CA THR A 239 -0.60 -24.87 20.61
C THR A 239 -1.06 -23.47 20.99
N ILE A 240 -2.01 -22.89 20.24
CA ILE A 240 -2.54 -21.56 20.55
C ILE A 240 -3.32 -21.57 21.86
N GLU A 241 -4.16 -22.59 22.11
CA GLU A 241 -4.90 -22.72 23.38
C GLU A 241 -3.94 -22.84 24.57
N ASP A 242 -2.86 -23.58 24.43
CA ASP A 242 -1.84 -23.73 25.47
C ASP A 242 -1.11 -22.43 25.75
N LEU A 243 -0.68 -21.71 24.70
CA LEU A 243 -0.05 -20.40 24.82
C LEU A 243 -0.98 -19.39 25.50
N LEU A 244 -2.28 -19.40 25.19
CA LEU A 244 -3.26 -18.53 25.83
C LEU A 244 -3.49 -18.90 27.30
N SER A 245 -3.53 -20.20 27.63
CA SER A 245 -3.75 -20.71 28.99
C SER A 245 -2.56 -20.39 29.92
N THR A 246 -1.35 -20.39 29.38
CA THR A 246 -0.10 -20.07 30.09
C THR A 246 0.23 -18.57 30.09
N GLY A 247 -0.73 -17.71 29.65
CA GLY A 247 -0.57 -16.26 29.70
C GLY A 247 0.40 -15.69 28.68
N GLN A 248 0.66 -16.38 27.57
CA GLN A 248 1.58 -15.97 26.49
C GLN A 248 0.95 -15.03 25.45
N ALA A 249 -0.24 -14.52 25.70
CA ALA A 249 -0.90 -13.55 24.83
C ALA A 249 -0.27 -12.14 24.94
N PRO A 250 -0.33 -11.31 23.85
CA PRO A 250 -0.85 -11.57 22.52
C PRO A 250 0.02 -12.51 21.68
N VAL A 251 -0.63 -13.43 20.96
CA VAL A 251 0.02 -14.38 20.06
C VAL A 251 -0.13 -13.90 18.60
N TYR A 252 0.98 -13.68 17.94
CA TYR A 252 1.01 -13.39 16.51
C TYR A 252 1.28 -14.68 15.73
N VAL A 253 0.27 -15.13 14.98
CA VAL A 253 0.34 -16.34 14.16
C VAL A 253 0.73 -15.95 12.74
N VAL A 254 1.96 -16.28 12.35
CA VAL A 254 2.55 -15.89 11.07
C VAL A 254 2.25 -16.93 10.00
N HIS A 255 1.61 -16.46 8.94
CA HIS A 255 1.33 -17.19 7.72
C HIS A 255 2.06 -16.56 6.54
N PHE A 256 2.31 -17.35 5.48
CA PHE A 256 2.95 -16.87 4.25
C PHE A 256 1.95 -16.69 3.09
N SER A 257 0.65 -16.71 3.40
CA SER A 257 -0.42 -16.31 2.47
C SER A 257 -1.58 -15.67 3.22
N GLN A 258 -2.24 -14.74 2.56
CA GLN A 258 -3.43 -14.04 3.10
C GLN A 258 -4.59 -15.00 3.36
N LEU A 259 -4.74 -16.01 2.48
CA LEU A 259 -5.76 -17.05 2.61
C LEU A 259 -5.56 -17.85 3.90
N ALA A 260 -4.35 -18.37 4.12
CA ALA A 260 -4.06 -19.16 5.30
C ALA A 260 -4.24 -18.38 6.60
N ALA A 261 -3.91 -17.08 6.61
CA ALA A 261 -4.13 -16.20 7.76
C ALA A 261 -5.63 -16.06 8.08
N LEU A 262 -6.46 -15.82 7.07
CA LEU A 262 -7.91 -15.69 7.25
C LEU A 262 -8.57 -17.01 7.66
N GLU A 263 -8.24 -18.12 7.00
CA GLU A 263 -8.77 -19.45 7.32
C GLU A 263 -8.40 -19.86 8.75
N ARG A 264 -7.18 -19.57 9.18
CA ARG A 264 -6.76 -19.80 10.56
C ARG A 264 -7.57 -18.96 11.54
N ALA A 265 -7.73 -17.68 11.30
CA ALA A 265 -8.54 -16.81 12.15
C ALA A 265 -9.99 -17.30 12.25
N GLN A 266 -10.57 -17.73 11.13
CA GLN A 266 -11.93 -18.30 11.11
C GLN A 266 -12.02 -19.63 11.87
N SER A 267 -11.03 -20.51 11.74
CA SER A 267 -11.01 -21.78 12.47
C SER A 267 -10.92 -21.60 13.99
N LEU A 268 -10.28 -20.52 14.44
CA LEU A 268 -10.19 -20.16 15.87
C LEU A 268 -11.48 -19.57 16.41
N SER A 269 -12.45 -19.20 15.57
CA SER A 269 -13.70 -18.57 16.02
C SER A 269 -14.58 -19.47 16.93
N SER A 270 -14.36 -20.78 16.91
CA SER A 270 -15.02 -21.75 17.79
C SER A 270 -14.33 -21.89 19.16
N ALA A 271 -13.07 -21.42 19.30
CA ALA A 271 -12.32 -21.49 20.53
C ALA A 271 -12.67 -20.31 21.48
N LYS A 272 -12.52 -20.52 22.79
CA LYS A 272 -12.70 -19.46 23.79
C LYS A 272 -11.44 -18.61 23.91
N ILE A 273 -11.23 -17.69 22.95
CA ILE A 273 -10.03 -16.85 22.91
C ILE A 273 -10.11 -15.69 23.90
N ALA A 274 -11.23 -14.99 23.95
CA ALA A 274 -11.45 -13.86 24.85
C ALA A 274 -12.53 -14.16 25.90
N THR A 275 -12.41 -13.57 27.11
CA THR A 275 -13.43 -13.63 28.15
C THR A 275 -14.67 -12.82 27.74
N ARG A 276 -15.75 -12.96 28.51
CA ARG A 276 -16.98 -12.21 28.24
C ARG A 276 -16.73 -10.70 28.40
N GLU A 277 -16.05 -10.32 29.49
CA GLU A 277 -15.71 -8.93 29.77
C GLU A 277 -14.87 -8.31 28.67
N GLN A 278 -13.88 -9.05 28.13
CA GLN A 278 -13.07 -8.60 27.02
C GLN A 278 -13.90 -8.42 25.75
N ARG A 279 -14.81 -9.34 25.45
CA ARG A 279 -15.70 -9.22 24.30
C ARG A 279 -16.64 -8.03 24.38
N ASP A 280 -17.17 -7.76 25.57
CA ASP A 280 -18.05 -6.62 25.82
C ASP A 280 -17.25 -5.30 25.66
N ALA A 281 -16.03 -5.22 26.20
CA ALA A 281 -15.13 -4.08 26.02
C ALA A 281 -14.74 -3.85 24.55
N ILE A 282 -14.43 -4.90 23.80
CA ILE A 282 -14.15 -4.79 22.35
C ILE A 282 -15.40 -4.30 21.61
N ALA A 283 -16.59 -4.81 21.96
CA ALA A 283 -17.84 -4.39 21.32
C ALA A 283 -18.12 -2.91 21.56
N GLU A 284 -17.86 -2.41 22.77
CA GLU A 284 -17.97 -0.99 23.12
C GLU A 284 -16.94 -0.14 22.35
N LEU A 285 -15.68 -0.57 22.31
CA LEU A 285 -14.62 0.13 21.57
C LEU A 285 -14.85 0.17 20.06
N ILE A 286 -15.38 -0.89 19.46
CA ILE A 286 -15.74 -0.91 18.04
C ILE A 286 -16.94 0.05 17.79
N GLY A 287 -17.86 0.17 18.76
CA GLY A 287 -18.96 1.12 18.73
C GLY A 287 -19.71 1.12 17.40
N GLU A 288 -19.83 2.30 16.81
CA GLU A 288 -20.51 2.56 15.54
C GLU A 288 -19.66 2.32 14.29
N PHE A 289 -18.47 1.70 14.42
CA PHE A 289 -17.60 1.42 13.27
C PHE A 289 -18.32 0.61 12.18
N ARG A 290 -18.44 1.16 10.97
CA ARG A 290 -19.20 0.55 9.88
C ARG A 290 -18.32 -0.43 9.07
N PHE A 291 -18.68 -1.70 9.12
CA PHE A 291 -18.09 -2.77 8.30
C PHE A 291 -18.88 -2.93 7.01
N THR A 292 -18.50 -2.23 5.97
CA THR A 292 -19.27 -2.10 4.73
C THR A 292 -19.13 -3.29 3.77
N THR A 293 -18.05 -4.08 3.90
CA THR A 293 -17.74 -5.17 2.97
C THR A 293 -18.02 -6.55 3.57
N SER A 294 -18.09 -7.58 2.74
CA SER A 294 -18.26 -8.98 3.19
C SER A 294 -17.10 -9.44 4.08
N PHE A 295 -15.87 -9.06 3.72
CA PHE A 295 -14.70 -9.29 4.56
C PHE A 295 -14.80 -8.50 5.87
N GLY A 296 -15.23 -7.25 5.82
CA GLY A 296 -15.44 -6.42 7.01
C GLY A 296 -16.42 -7.06 8.00
N LYS A 297 -17.53 -7.61 7.53
CA LYS A 297 -18.49 -8.34 8.37
C LYS A 297 -17.85 -9.56 9.07
N THR A 298 -17.02 -10.30 8.33
CA THR A 298 -16.26 -11.43 8.90
C THR A 298 -15.24 -10.95 9.92
N LEU A 299 -14.50 -9.90 9.62
CA LEU A 299 -13.52 -9.29 10.52
C LEU A 299 -14.18 -8.79 11.81
N SER A 300 -15.33 -8.10 11.72
CA SER A 300 -16.10 -7.66 12.90
C SER A 300 -16.40 -8.80 13.86
N ARG A 301 -16.86 -9.95 13.33
CA ARG A 301 -17.14 -11.13 14.13
C ARG A 301 -15.90 -11.68 14.82
N LEU A 302 -14.75 -11.71 14.12
CA LEU A 302 -13.47 -12.19 14.67
C LEU A 302 -12.94 -11.24 15.75
N LEU A 303 -12.94 -9.93 15.49
CA LEU A 303 -12.49 -8.92 16.45
C LEU A 303 -13.25 -8.99 17.77
N ARG A 304 -14.59 -9.12 17.73
CA ARG A 304 -15.43 -9.30 18.93
C ARG A 304 -15.09 -10.55 19.74
N GLN A 305 -14.34 -11.50 19.15
CA GLN A 305 -13.83 -12.69 19.83
C GLN A 305 -12.37 -12.53 20.30
N GLY A 306 -11.76 -11.35 20.13
CA GLY A 306 -10.37 -11.09 20.46
C GLY A 306 -9.37 -11.64 19.44
N ILE A 307 -9.84 -11.90 18.19
CA ILE A 307 -9.03 -12.41 17.08
C ILE A 307 -8.87 -11.31 16.05
N GLY A 308 -7.63 -10.90 15.78
CA GLY A 308 -7.26 -9.99 14.70
C GLY A 308 -6.86 -10.74 13.42
N VAL A 309 -7.07 -10.10 12.28
CA VAL A 309 -6.50 -10.50 10.99
C VAL A 309 -5.73 -9.30 10.46
N HIS A 310 -4.50 -9.53 9.96
CA HIS A 310 -3.69 -8.44 9.43
C HIS A 310 -2.86 -8.87 8.22
N HIS A 311 -3.10 -8.26 7.07
CA HIS A 311 -2.34 -8.45 5.84
C HIS A 311 -2.50 -7.28 4.87
N ALA A 312 -1.60 -7.16 3.89
CA ALA A 312 -1.58 -6.04 2.93
C ALA A 312 -2.82 -5.93 2.03
N GLY A 313 -3.59 -7.01 1.86
CA GLY A 313 -4.82 -7.04 1.07
C GLY A 313 -6.06 -6.44 1.76
N MET A 314 -5.96 -6.06 3.04
CA MET A 314 -7.07 -5.45 3.79
C MET A 314 -7.22 -3.96 3.47
N LEU A 315 -8.45 -3.45 3.62
CA LEU A 315 -8.67 -1.99 3.60
C LEU A 315 -7.87 -1.30 4.70
N PRO A 316 -7.28 -0.12 4.45
CA PRO A 316 -6.52 0.63 5.43
C PRO A 316 -7.27 0.86 6.74
N LYS A 317 -8.55 1.25 6.68
CA LYS A 317 -9.38 1.44 7.88
C LYS A 317 -9.48 0.19 8.76
N TYR A 318 -9.55 -1.00 8.16
CA TYR A 318 -9.62 -2.27 8.91
C TYR A 318 -8.28 -2.62 9.54
N ARG A 319 -7.17 -2.38 8.82
CA ARG A 319 -5.82 -2.56 9.38
C ARG A 319 -5.61 -1.66 10.59
N ARG A 320 -5.93 -0.37 10.45
CA ARG A 320 -5.81 0.63 11.52
C ARG A 320 -6.64 0.23 12.75
N LEU A 321 -7.88 -0.25 12.56
CA LEU A 321 -8.71 -0.76 13.66
C LEU A 321 -8.07 -1.95 14.39
N VAL A 322 -7.53 -2.92 13.63
CA VAL A 322 -6.82 -4.09 14.21
C VAL A 322 -5.61 -3.63 15.03
N GLU A 323 -4.82 -2.70 14.50
CA GLU A 323 -3.63 -2.15 15.15
C GLU A 323 -3.99 -1.42 16.45
N GLN A 324 -5.00 -0.55 16.42
CA GLN A 324 -5.48 0.17 17.59
C GLN A 324 -6.03 -0.76 18.69
N LEU A 325 -6.80 -1.77 18.32
CA LEU A 325 -7.28 -2.78 19.28
C LEU A 325 -6.12 -3.60 19.85
N ALA A 326 -5.12 -3.93 19.03
CA ALA A 326 -3.93 -4.64 19.50
C ALA A 326 -3.07 -3.79 20.44
N GLN A 327 -2.86 -2.51 20.13
CA GLN A 327 -2.13 -1.56 20.99
C GLN A 327 -2.81 -1.38 22.35
N ARG A 328 -4.13 -1.42 22.39
CA ARG A 328 -4.92 -1.39 23.63
C ARG A 328 -4.98 -2.74 24.37
N GLY A 329 -4.31 -3.78 23.86
CA GLY A 329 -4.28 -5.11 24.47
C GLY A 329 -5.59 -5.89 24.37
N MET A 330 -6.50 -5.49 23.48
CA MET A 330 -7.83 -6.12 23.33
C MET A 330 -7.74 -7.41 22.51
N LEU A 331 -6.77 -7.56 21.62
CA LEU A 331 -6.59 -8.75 20.79
C LEU A 331 -5.65 -9.74 21.46
N ARG A 332 -6.09 -10.98 21.58
CA ARG A 332 -5.29 -12.06 22.17
C ARG A 332 -4.54 -12.89 21.13
N VAL A 333 -5.11 -12.99 19.92
CA VAL A 333 -4.51 -13.68 18.79
C VAL A 333 -4.62 -12.77 17.57
N ILE A 334 -3.54 -12.66 16.80
CA ILE A 334 -3.52 -11.94 15.54
C ILE A 334 -2.97 -12.88 14.48
N CYS A 335 -3.78 -13.25 13.49
CA CYS A 335 -3.36 -14.04 12.34
C CYS A 335 -2.95 -13.08 11.20
N GLY A 336 -1.72 -13.16 10.75
CA GLY A 336 -1.22 -12.25 9.72
C GLY A 336 -0.15 -12.85 8.84
N THR A 337 0.28 -12.06 7.86
CA THR A 337 1.39 -12.43 6.98
C THR A 337 2.72 -11.87 7.51
N ASP A 338 3.84 -12.38 7.02
CA ASP A 338 5.19 -11.90 7.35
C ASP A 338 5.38 -10.39 7.13
N THR A 339 4.54 -9.78 6.27
CA THR A 339 4.52 -8.33 6.00
C THR A 339 4.06 -7.47 7.18
N LEU A 340 3.44 -8.03 8.23
CA LEU A 340 3.19 -7.29 9.48
C LEU A 340 4.50 -6.77 10.12
N GLY A 341 5.63 -7.28 9.63
CA GLY A 341 6.95 -6.93 10.11
C GLY A 341 7.42 -5.53 9.74
N VAL A 342 6.84 -4.83 8.78
CA VAL A 342 7.35 -3.55 8.30
C VAL A 342 6.38 -2.43 8.67
N GLY A 343 6.77 -1.56 9.60
CA GLY A 343 6.07 -0.31 9.90
C GLY A 343 4.93 -0.36 10.91
N ILE A 344 4.74 -1.44 11.71
CA ILE A 344 3.62 -1.51 12.65
C ILE A 344 4.10 -1.77 14.07
N ASN A 345 3.75 -0.88 14.97
CA ASN A 345 4.02 -1.00 16.40
C ASN A 345 2.86 -1.74 17.11
N VAL A 346 2.75 -3.06 16.88
CA VAL A 346 1.80 -3.92 17.59
C VAL A 346 2.52 -4.66 18.71
N PRO A 347 2.05 -4.57 19.96
CA PRO A 347 2.69 -5.24 21.09
C PRO A 347 2.44 -6.76 21.02
N ILE A 348 3.44 -7.52 20.64
CA ILE A 348 3.41 -8.99 20.48
C ILE A 348 4.27 -9.61 21.57
N ARG A 349 3.71 -10.54 22.37
CA ARG A 349 4.47 -11.32 23.33
C ARG A 349 5.02 -12.60 22.72
N THR A 350 4.20 -13.29 21.92
CA THR A 350 4.56 -14.57 21.31
C THR A 350 4.40 -14.53 19.80
N VAL A 351 5.40 -14.97 19.07
CA VAL A 351 5.37 -15.21 17.63
C VAL A 351 5.26 -16.71 17.38
N LEU A 352 4.24 -17.14 16.64
CA LEU A 352 4.05 -18.52 16.23
C LEU A 352 4.17 -18.60 14.69
N LEU A 353 5.25 -19.22 14.22
CA LEU A 353 5.52 -19.49 12.80
C LEU A 353 4.81 -20.78 12.39
N THR A 354 3.87 -20.67 11.45
CA THR A 354 3.13 -21.86 10.94
C THR A 354 3.93 -22.66 9.92
N ALA A 355 4.99 -22.08 9.35
CA ALA A 355 5.92 -22.71 8.43
C ALA A 355 7.30 -22.03 8.50
N LEU A 356 8.34 -22.69 8.00
CA LEU A 356 9.68 -22.13 7.80
C LEU A 356 10.01 -22.01 6.30
N THR A 357 8.98 -21.95 5.47
CA THR A 357 9.10 -21.82 4.01
C THR A 357 8.13 -20.77 3.50
N LYS A 358 8.52 -20.07 2.43
CA LYS A 358 7.67 -19.10 1.74
C LYS A 358 7.83 -19.17 0.23
N PHE A 359 6.84 -18.65 -0.49
CA PHE A 359 6.89 -18.48 -1.95
C PHE A 359 7.62 -17.16 -2.26
N ASP A 360 8.63 -17.22 -3.15
CA ASP A 360 9.47 -16.07 -3.52
C ASP A 360 9.00 -15.35 -4.79
N GLY A 361 7.83 -15.69 -5.30
CA GLY A 361 7.29 -15.21 -6.57
C GLY A 361 7.45 -16.22 -7.72
N THR A 362 8.40 -17.16 -7.60
CA THR A 362 8.68 -18.20 -8.60
C THR A 362 8.58 -19.60 -8.03
N ARG A 363 9.07 -19.84 -6.82
CA ARG A 363 9.10 -21.15 -6.17
C ARG A 363 8.98 -21.05 -4.65
N MET A 364 8.63 -22.19 -4.03
CA MET A 364 8.72 -22.34 -2.57
C MET A 364 10.20 -22.49 -2.16
N ARG A 365 10.62 -21.75 -1.12
CA ARG A 365 11.96 -21.86 -0.52
C ARG A 365 11.91 -21.78 1.00
N GLN A 366 12.95 -22.21 1.66
CA GLN A 366 13.14 -21.99 3.11
C GLN A 366 13.36 -20.49 3.38
N LEU A 367 12.97 -20.05 4.56
CA LEU A 367 13.34 -18.74 5.09
C LEU A 367 14.87 -18.66 5.21
N ASN A 368 15.41 -17.48 4.93
CA ASN A 368 16.78 -17.17 5.28
C ASN A 368 16.87 -16.65 6.73
N ALA A 369 18.08 -16.51 7.27
CA ALA A 369 18.29 -16.10 8.66
C ALA A 369 17.74 -14.70 8.92
N ARG A 370 17.94 -13.76 7.98
CA ARG A 370 17.42 -12.39 8.08
C ARG A 370 15.91 -12.37 8.21
N GLU A 371 15.19 -13.06 7.32
CA GLU A 371 13.72 -13.14 7.34
C GLU A 371 13.23 -13.75 8.65
N PHE A 372 13.87 -14.82 9.10
CA PHE A 372 13.54 -15.46 10.36
C PHE A 372 13.71 -14.51 11.55
N HIS A 373 14.86 -13.85 11.67
CA HIS A 373 15.14 -12.94 12.76
C HIS A 373 14.26 -11.67 12.75
N GLN A 374 13.89 -11.18 11.58
CA GLN A 374 12.93 -10.07 11.46
C GLN A 374 11.54 -10.45 12.00
N ILE A 375 11.07 -11.66 11.70
CA ILE A 375 9.78 -12.15 12.19
C ILE A 375 9.87 -12.48 13.68
N ALA A 376 10.85 -13.29 14.10
CA ALA A 376 11.08 -13.70 15.49
C ALA A 376 11.32 -12.49 16.39
N GLY A 377 12.03 -11.49 15.87
CA GLY A 377 12.34 -10.24 16.55
C GLY A 377 11.14 -9.42 17.00
N ARG A 378 9.94 -9.74 16.56
CA ARG A 378 8.69 -9.10 17.01
C ARG A 378 8.20 -9.59 18.36
N ALA A 379 8.69 -10.75 18.82
CA ALA A 379 8.29 -11.30 20.11
C ALA A 379 8.94 -10.54 21.28
N GLY A 380 8.17 -10.35 22.36
CA GLY A 380 8.63 -9.66 23.56
C GLY A 380 8.49 -8.13 23.49
N ARG A 381 7.74 -7.59 24.43
CA ARG A 381 7.42 -6.14 24.49
C ARG A 381 8.38 -5.46 25.46
N ALA A 382 9.19 -4.55 24.98
CA ALA A 382 10.05 -3.75 25.84
C ALA A 382 9.22 -2.97 26.89
N GLY A 383 9.62 -3.01 28.14
CA GLY A 383 8.92 -2.38 29.27
C GLY A 383 7.70 -3.14 29.82
N TYR A 384 7.25 -4.24 29.17
CA TYR A 384 6.10 -5.03 29.59
C TYR A 384 6.41 -6.49 29.85
N ASP A 385 7.24 -7.11 29.03
CA ASP A 385 7.57 -8.52 29.10
C ASP A 385 9.00 -8.72 29.59
N THR A 386 9.20 -9.73 30.41
CA THR A 386 10.54 -10.15 30.86
C THR A 386 11.23 -11.09 29.86
N ALA A 387 10.44 -11.74 29.00
CA ALA A 387 10.89 -12.59 27.91
C ALA A 387 9.83 -12.66 26.81
N GLY A 388 10.28 -12.79 25.55
CA GLY A 388 9.44 -13.09 24.41
C GLY A 388 9.50 -14.57 24.04
N THR A 389 8.46 -15.10 23.42
CA THR A 389 8.39 -16.50 22.98
C THR A 389 8.28 -16.59 21.47
N VAL A 390 9.08 -17.47 20.88
CA VAL A 390 9.03 -17.80 19.45
C VAL A 390 8.78 -19.29 19.30
N VAL A 391 7.67 -19.63 18.67
CA VAL A 391 7.27 -21.02 18.44
C VAL A 391 7.30 -21.31 16.95
N ALA A 392 7.97 -22.37 16.53
CA ALA A 392 7.86 -22.92 15.20
C ALA A 392 6.98 -24.17 15.23
N GLN A 393 5.91 -24.16 14.45
CA GLN A 393 5.00 -25.27 14.33
C GLN A 393 5.57 -26.33 13.38
N ALA A 394 5.47 -27.60 13.73
CA ALA A 394 5.81 -28.69 12.81
C ALA A 394 4.89 -28.70 11.58
N PRO A 395 5.36 -29.25 10.43
CA PRO A 395 4.50 -29.45 9.27
C PRO A 395 3.24 -30.23 9.62
N GLU A 396 2.09 -29.84 9.07
CA GLU A 396 0.79 -30.41 9.45
C GLU A 396 0.74 -31.94 9.28
N HIS A 397 1.31 -32.47 8.20
CA HIS A 397 1.39 -33.91 7.97
C HIS A 397 2.24 -34.64 9.01
N GLU A 398 3.25 -34.02 9.59
CA GLU A 398 4.06 -34.58 10.68
C GLU A 398 3.29 -34.58 11.99
N SER A 399 2.66 -33.44 12.33
CA SER A 399 1.79 -33.30 13.52
C SER A 399 0.68 -34.32 13.54
N GLU A 400 0.00 -34.52 12.39
CA GLU A 400 -1.09 -35.50 12.26
C GLU A 400 -0.57 -36.95 12.37
N ASN A 401 0.60 -37.22 11.78
CA ASN A 401 1.21 -38.55 11.88
C ASN A 401 1.61 -38.89 13.32
N LEU A 402 2.17 -37.93 14.06
CA LEU A 402 2.51 -38.11 15.48
C LEU A 402 1.26 -38.32 16.32
N LYS A 403 0.22 -37.53 16.12
CA LYS A 403 -1.06 -37.69 16.83
C LYS A 403 -1.72 -39.05 16.55
N ALA A 404 -1.59 -39.56 15.33
CA ALA A 404 -2.08 -40.89 14.98
C ALA A 404 -1.28 -42.00 15.70
N LEU A 405 0.03 -41.81 15.85
CA LEU A 405 0.90 -42.73 16.58
C LEU A 405 0.61 -42.72 18.08
N GLU A 406 0.42 -41.55 18.68
CA GLU A 406 0.03 -41.39 20.08
C GLU A 406 -1.31 -42.05 20.40
N LYS A 407 -2.33 -41.86 19.54
CA LYS A 407 -3.63 -42.53 19.68
C LYS A 407 -3.56 -44.05 19.58
N ALA A 408 -2.59 -44.56 18.84
CA ALA A 408 -2.36 -46.03 18.77
C ALA A 408 -1.70 -46.58 20.03
N GLY A 409 -1.09 -45.74 20.87
CA GLY A 409 -0.31 -46.15 22.03
C GLY A 409 0.80 -47.15 21.69
N ASP A 410 1.09 -48.07 22.62
CA ASP A 410 2.14 -49.11 22.41
C ASP A 410 1.60 -50.37 21.73
N ASP A 411 0.38 -50.37 21.18
CA ASP A 411 -0.17 -51.53 20.48
C ASP A 411 0.43 -51.67 19.07
N PRO A 412 1.25 -52.74 18.85
CA PRO A 412 1.93 -52.93 17.56
C PRO A 412 0.97 -53.17 16.39
N LYS A 413 -0.26 -53.71 16.68
CA LYS A 413 -1.27 -53.98 15.64
C LYS A 413 -1.93 -52.69 15.19
N LYS A 414 -2.18 -51.75 16.09
CA LYS A 414 -2.74 -50.44 15.78
C LYS A 414 -1.69 -49.61 15.05
N ARG A 415 -0.45 -49.55 15.49
CA ARG A 415 0.66 -48.85 14.83
C ARG A 415 0.87 -49.28 13.37
N ARG A 416 0.77 -50.60 13.07
CA ARG A 416 0.90 -51.13 11.70
C ARG A 416 -0.26 -50.73 10.77
N LYS A 417 -1.42 -50.36 11.30
CA LYS A 417 -2.59 -49.93 10.52
C LYS A 417 -2.61 -48.43 10.21
N ILE A 418 -1.69 -47.65 10.79
CA ILE A 418 -1.62 -46.21 10.55
C ILE A 418 -1.11 -45.95 9.15
N VAL A 419 -1.94 -45.35 8.31
CA VAL A 419 -1.52 -44.81 7.01
C VAL A 419 -0.94 -43.43 7.28
N ARG A 420 0.37 -43.27 7.13
CA ARG A 420 1.04 -42.00 7.30
C ARG A 420 0.67 -41.05 6.17
N LYS A 421 0.29 -39.82 6.50
CA LYS A 421 0.14 -38.74 5.53
C LYS A 421 1.50 -38.39 4.93
N LYS A 422 1.55 -38.33 3.60
CA LYS A 422 2.72 -37.86 2.87
C LYS A 422 2.76 -36.34 2.84
N ALA A 423 3.96 -35.79 2.69
CA ALA A 423 4.10 -34.37 2.40
C ALA A 423 3.32 -34.00 1.12
N PRO A 424 2.71 -32.81 1.05
CA PRO A 424 2.09 -32.31 -0.19
C PRO A 424 3.09 -32.27 -1.35
N GLU A 425 2.59 -32.36 -2.58
CA GLU A 425 3.42 -32.23 -3.78
C GLU A 425 4.07 -30.82 -3.81
N GLY A 426 5.36 -30.76 -4.15
CA GLY A 426 6.12 -29.50 -4.11
C GLY A 426 6.52 -29.00 -2.71
N PHE A 427 6.31 -29.82 -1.68
CA PHE A 427 6.71 -29.45 -0.31
C PHE A 427 8.22 -29.33 -0.16
N VAL A 428 8.68 -28.14 0.22
CA VAL A 428 10.07 -27.89 0.61
C VAL A 428 10.23 -28.32 2.06
N SER A 429 11.04 -29.36 2.29
CA SER A 429 11.20 -29.98 3.60
C SER A 429 11.81 -29.02 4.62
N TRP A 430 11.23 -28.98 5.83
CA TRP A 430 11.74 -28.28 7.00
C TRP A 430 11.28 -28.99 8.28
N GLY A 431 11.97 -28.73 9.39
CA GLY A 431 11.66 -29.33 10.67
C GLY A 431 12.50 -28.71 11.78
N GLU A 432 12.54 -29.34 12.96
CA GLU A 432 13.29 -28.84 14.11
C GLU A 432 14.79 -28.57 13.81
N PRO A 433 15.51 -29.40 13.03
CA PRO A 433 16.89 -29.08 12.67
C PRO A 433 17.02 -27.78 11.83
N SER A 434 16.04 -27.51 10.94
CA SER A 434 16.02 -26.27 10.17
C SER A 434 15.74 -25.07 11.08
N PHE A 435 14.85 -25.24 12.05
CA PHE A 435 14.54 -24.19 13.05
C PHE A 435 15.76 -23.86 13.91
N ARG A 436 16.43 -24.85 14.46
CA ARG A 436 17.65 -24.65 15.26
C ARG A 436 18.76 -23.97 14.48
N ARG A 437 18.97 -24.38 13.23
CA ARG A 437 19.92 -23.70 12.35
C ARG A 437 19.56 -22.22 12.12
N LEU A 438 18.28 -21.87 11.95
CA LEU A 438 17.85 -20.47 11.76
C LEU A 438 18.04 -19.63 13.02
N ILE A 439 17.89 -20.23 14.23
CA ILE A 439 18.13 -19.55 15.50
C ILE A 439 19.61 -19.17 15.65
N GLU A 440 20.50 -20.07 15.26
CA GLU A 440 21.96 -19.94 15.43
C GLU A 440 22.62 -19.16 14.28
N ALA A 441 21.95 -19.08 13.11
CA ALA A 441 22.51 -18.44 11.94
C ALA A 441 22.51 -16.92 12.10
N GLU A 442 23.63 -16.31 11.79
CA GLU A 442 23.71 -14.86 11.61
C GLU A 442 22.97 -14.43 10.33
N PRO A 443 22.39 -13.21 10.30
CA PRO A 443 21.84 -12.67 9.08
C PRO A 443 22.87 -12.63 7.95
N GLU A 444 22.43 -12.91 6.73
CA GLU A 444 23.27 -12.90 5.55
C GLU A 444 23.91 -11.52 5.36
N THR A 445 25.17 -11.48 4.93
CA THR A 445 25.85 -10.24 4.51
C THR A 445 25.06 -9.53 3.41
N LEU A 446 24.98 -8.22 3.46
CA LEU A 446 24.32 -7.43 2.43
C LEU A 446 25.05 -7.58 1.08
N THR A 447 24.30 -7.86 0.05
CA THR A 447 24.81 -7.92 -1.33
C THR A 447 24.27 -6.75 -2.12
N SER A 448 25.11 -6.12 -2.92
CA SER A 448 24.69 -5.03 -3.80
C SER A 448 23.67 -5.51 -4.84
N SER A 449 22.72 -4.66 -5.18
CA SER A 449 21.74 -4.85 -6.24
C SER A 449 21.69 -3.61 -7.13
N MET A 450 22.84 -3.17 -7.61
CA MET A 450 22.95 -1.99 -8.46
C MET A 450 22.37 -2.24 -9.86
N GLN A 451 21.66 -1.24 -10.36
CA GLN A 451 21.09 -1.19 -11.70
C GLN A 451 21.48 0.12 -12.38
N ILE A 452 21.51 0.15 -13.71
CA ILE A 452 21.63 1.37 -14.50
C ILE A 452 20.42 1.45 -15.43
N THR A 453 19.66 2.53 -15.30
CA THR A 453 18.47 2.81 -16.10
C THR A 453 18.66 4.06 -16.95
N SER A 454 17.84 4.23 -17.99
CA SER A 454 17.83 5.44 -18.81
C SER A 454 17.57 6.70 -17.96
N ALA A 455 16.65 6.61 -16.99
CA ALA A 455 16.33 7.72 -16.09
C ALA A 455 17.55 8.16 -15.25
N MET A 456 18.36 7.21 -14.76
CA MET A 456 19.60 7.52 -14.05
C MET A 456 20.60 8.27 -14.93
N LEU A 457 20.81 7.78 -16.17
CA LEU A 457 21.71 8.44 -17.12
C LEU A 457 21.22 9.85 -17.47
N ILE A 458 19.93 10.03 -17.71
CA ILE A 458 19.34 11.32 -18.01
C ILE A 458 19.53 12.30 -16.83
N ASN A 459 19.33 11.87 -15.60
CA ASN A 459 19.57 12.71 -14.41
C ASN A 459 21.05 13.11 -14.31
N VAL A 460 21.98 12.18 -14.52
CA VAL A 460 23.43 12.46 -14.49
C VAL A 460 23.85 13.37 -15.65
N ILE A 461 23.32 13.19 -16.86
CA ILE A 461 23.60 14.06 -18.01
C ILE A 461 23.01 15.46 -17.77
N GLY A 462 21.79 15.55 -17.23
CA GLY A 462 21.13 16.81 -16.91
C GLY A 462 21.87 17.63 -15.83
N ARG A 463 22.58 16.95 -14.92
CA ARG A 463 23.49 17.59 -13.97
C ARG A 463 24.65 18.30 -14.67
N GLY A 464 25.12 17.76 -15.81
CA GLY A 464 26.27 18.29 -16.52
C GLY A 464 27.62 17.96 -15.89
N GLY A 465 28.66 18.78 -16.19
CA GLY A 465 30.01 18.56 -15.70
C GLY A 465 30.67 17.31 -16.30
N ASP A 466 31.47 16.58 -15.52
CA ASP A 466 32.08 15.32 -15.94
C ASP A 466 31.10 14.14 -15.94
N VAL A 467 30.19 14.15 -16.91
CA VAL A 467 29.19 13.07 -17.10
C VAL A 467 29.83 11.69 -17.16
N TYR A 468 30.96 11.57 -17.87
CA TYR A 468 31.66 10.29 -17.97
C TYR A 468 32.19 9.82 -16.62
N GLY A 469 32.84 10.71 -15.85
CA GLY A 469 33.32 10.39 -14.52
C GLY A 469 32.20 9.99 -13.57
N HIS A 470 31.07 10.69 -13.59
CA HIS A 470 29.91 10.38 -12.78
C HIS A 470 29.30 8.99 -13.12
N VAL A 471 29.09 8.70 -14.40
CA VAL A 471 28.57 7.39 -14.82
C VAL A 471 29.58 6.27 -14.52
N ARG A 472 30.87 6.54 -14.71
CA ARG A 472 31.95 5.59 -14.37
C ARG A 472 31.92 5.24 -12.87
N ALA A 473 31.74 6.23 -12.00
CA ALA A 473 31.65 6.04 -10.56
C ALA A 473 30.44 5.15 -10.21
N LEU A 474 29.25 5.43 -10.76
CA LEU A 474 28.07 4.59 -10.55
C LEU A 474 28.29 3.13 -11.00
N VAL A 475 29.05 2.91 -12.05
CA VAL A 475 29.28 1.59 -12.66
C VAL A 475 30.38 0.80 -11.94
N PHE A 476 31.47 1.45 -11.54
CA PHE A 476 32.69 0.77 -11.07
C PHE A 476 33.01 0.98 -9.57
N ASP A 477 32.44 2.01 -8.95
CA ASP A 477 32.68 2.27 -7.53
C ASP A 477 31.58 1.67 -6.63
N ASN A 478 30.59 0.98 -7.22
CA ASN A 478 29.56 0.24 -6.49
C ASN A 478 30.09 -1.10 -5.93
N HIS A 479 29.31 -1.74 -5.06
CA HIS A 479 29.69 -2.98 -4.38
C HIS A 479 29.36 -4.25 -5.18
N GLU A 480 29.05 -4.14 -6.47
CA GLU A 480 28.83 -5.31 -7.33
C GLU A 480 30.13 -6.04 -7.64
N PRO A 481 30.09 -7.37 -7.82
CA PRO A 481 31.22 -8.13 -8.32
C PRO A 481 31.65 -7.63 -9.72
N TRP A 482 32.95 -7.68 -10.01
CA TRP A 482 33.53 -7.19 -11.29
C TRP A 482 32.78 -7.62 -12.55
N LYS A 483 32.33 -8.89 -12.61
CA LYS A 483 31.52 -9.37 -13.74
C LYS A 483 30.21 -8.61 -13.91
N ARG A 484 29.59 -8.25 -12.80
CA ARG A 484 28.35 -7.50 -12.78
C ARG A 484 28.60 -6.04 -13.17
N GLN A 485 29.67 -5.44 -12.65
CA GLN A 485 30.09 -4.09 -13.04
C GLN A 485 30.33 -3.97 -14.55
N LEU A 486 30.97 -4.98 -15.16
CA LEU A 486 31.13 -5.00 -16.63
C LEU A 486 29.79 -5.10 -17.39
N ALA A 487 28.80 -5.83 -16.84
CA ALA A 487 27.47 -5.87 -17.41
C ALA A 487 26.76 -4.51 -17.29
N LEU A 488 26.89 -3.83 -16.15
CA LEU A 488 26.38 -2.47 -15.94
C LEU A 488 27.03 -1.47 -16.89
N ALA A 489 28.36 -1.57 -17.13
CA ALA A 489 29.05 -0.73 -18.10
C ALA A 489 28.52 -0.91 -19.53
N ARG A 490 28.31 -2.17 -19.96
CA ARG A 490 27.70 -2.45 -21.28
C ARG A 490 26.30 -1.86 -21.37
N ARG A 491 25.48 -2.05 -20.33
CA ARG A 491 24.13 -1.49 -20.26
C ARG A 491 24.15 0.03 -20.36
N ALA A 492 25.02 0.70 -19.60
CA ALA A 492 25.17 2.17 -19.67
C ALA A 492 25.52 2.65 -21.09
N ILE A 493 26.43 1.97 -21.77
CA ILE A 493 26.82 2.30 -23.16
C ILE A 493 25.65 2.09 -24.14
N GLU A 494 24.90 0.99 -23.99
CA GLU A 494 23.71 0.69 -24.80
C GLU A 494 22.66 1.79 -24.64
N LEU A 495 22.35 2.14 -23.40
CA LEU A 495 21.39 3.19 -23.06
C LEU A 495 21.84 4.56 -23.59
N TYR A 496 23.11 4.93 -23.39
CA TYR A 496 23.68 6.18 -23.94
C TYR A 496 23.56 6.26 -25.46
N ARG A 497 23.91 5.18 -26.19
CA ARG A 497 23.76 5.12 -27.63
C ARG A 497 22.33 5.26 -28.09
N SER A 498 21.39 4.63 -27.37
CA SER A 498 19.97 4.74 -27.63
C SER A 498 19.48 6.18 -27.46
N LEU A 499 19.84 6.86 -26.36
CA LEU A 499 19.52 8.26 -26.11
C LEU A 499 20.10 9.20 -27.17
N LEU A 500 21.34 8.94 -27.61
CA LEU A 500 22.00 9.71 -28.66
C LEU A 500 21.29 9.52 -30.02
N THR A 501 20.93 8.28 -30.37
CA THR A 501 20.25 7.97 -31.64
C THR A 501 18.84 8.59 -31.68
N ALA A 502 18.16 8.64 -30.56
CA ALA A 502 16.85 9.28 -30.43
C ALA A 502 16.92 10.81 -30.38
N GLY A 503 18.11 11.39 -30.37
CA GLY A 503 18.29 12.84 -30.33
C GLY A 503 17.93 13.48 -28.97
N VAL A 504 17.79 12.70 -27.89
CA VAL A 504 17.54 13.18 -26.52
C VAL A 504 18.80 13.71 -25.89
N VAL A 505 19.91 13.16 -26.29
CA VAL A 505 21.26 13.54 -25.86
C VAL A 505 22.05 13.94 -27.11
N GLU A 506 22.84 14.98 -26.99
CA GLU A 506 23.82 15.38 -28.03
C GLU A 506 25.23 15.42 -27.45
N ALA A 507 26.20 15.16 -28.30
CA ALA A 507 27.62 15.29 -27.99
C ALA A 507 28.20 16.50 -28.75
N VAL A 508 28.43 17.58 -28.00
CA VAL A 508 28.90 18.84 -28.55
C VAL A 508 30.41 18.93 -28.37
N ARG A 509 31.16 19.18 -29.48
CA ARG A 509 32.60 19.45 -29.40
C ARG A 509 32.83 20.89 -28.93
N THR A 510 33.49 21.02 -27.79
CA THR A 510 33.95 22.30 -27.22
C THR A 510 35.46 22.44 -27.37
N GLY A 511 36.02 23.60 -27.07
CA GLY A 511 37.46 23.79 -27.07
C GLY A 511 38.23 22.89 -26.11
N ASP A 512 37.56 22.42 -25.04
CA ASP A 512 38.14 21.62 -23.96
C ASP A 512 37.82 20.12 -24.06
N GLY A 513 37.02 19.69 -25.08
CA GLY A 513 36.66 18.27 -25.26
C GLY A 513 35.29 18.04 -25.88
N VAL A 514 34.65 16.96 -25.45
CA VAL A 514 33.28 16.62 -25.83
C VAL A 514 32.40 16.78 -24.63
N GLU A 515 31.41 17.67 -24.70
CA GLU A 515 30.39 17.86 -23.70
C GLU A 515 29.12 17.11 -24.10
N ILE A 516 28.56 16.36 -23.17
CA ILE A 516 27.30 15.63 -23.35
C ILE A 516 26.18 16.46 -22.73
N ARG A 517 25.15 16.77 -23.52
CA ARG A 517 24.02 17.59 -23.10
C ARG A 517 22.70 16.93 -23.42
N LEU A 518 21.66 17.29 -22.64
CA LEU A 518 20.27 17.00 -23.00
C LEU A 518 19.78 18.00 -24.05
N THR A 519 19.02 17.54 -25.02
CA THR A 519 18.36 18.35 -26.03
C THR A 519 16.96 18.79 -25.63
N VAL A 520 16.42 18.22 -24.56
CA VAL A 520 15.07 18.46 -24.03
C VAL A 520 15.16 18.99 -22.60
N ASP A 521 14.28 19.94 -22.27
CA ASP A 521 14.12 20.39 -20.90
C ASP A 521 13.37 19.33 -20.09
N LEU A 522 14.00 18.83 -19.05
CA LEU A 522 13.38 17.88 -18.14
C LEU A 522 12.51 18.60 -17.14
N GLN A 523 11.27 18.14 -16.97
CA GLN A 523 10.43 18.61 -15.86
C GLN A 523 11.10 18.28 -14.51
N PRO A 524 10.93 19.12 -13.47
CA PRO A 524 11.55 18.92 -12.15
C PRO A 524 11.31 17.53 -11.53
N ASN A 525 10.18 16.92 -11.85
CA ASN A 525 9.76 15.61 -11.31
C ASN A 525 9.89 14.46 -12.32
N PHE A 526 10.68 14.65 -13.39
CA PHE A 526 10.98 13.59 -14.35
C PHE A 526 11.51 12.35 -13.61
N ALA A 527 10.96 11.17 -13.91
CA ALA A 527 11.26 9.87 -13.30
C ALA A 527 10.80 9.67 -11.84
N LEU A 528 10.13 10.62 -11.20
CA LEU A 528 9.62 10.44 -9.83
C LEU A 528 8.15 10.03 -9.78
N ASN A 529 7.33 10.54 -10.72
CA ASN A 529 5.88 10.36 -10.71
C ASN A 529 5.42 9.83 -12.06
N GLN A 530 5.11 8.56 -12.15
CA GLN A 530 4.54 7.94 -13.35
C GLN A 530 5.39 8.18 -14.61
N PRO A 531 6.42 7.39 -14.84
CA PRO A 531 7.36 7.54 -15.95
C PRO A 531 6.71 7.44 -17.33
N LEU A 532 5.50 6.87 -17.44
CA LEU A 532 4.71 6.77 -18.66
C LEU A 532 3.70 7.92 -18.86
N SER A 533 3.61 8.91 -17.95
CA SER A 533 2.72 10.06 -18.13
C SER A 533 2.99 10.85 -19.42
N PRO A 534 4.25 11.08 -19.86
CA PRO A 534 4.49 11.73 -21.16
C PRO A 534 3.96 10.93 -22.34
N PHE A 535 4.04 9.62 -22.29
CA PHE A 535 3.42 8.75 -23.30
C PHE A 535 1.89 8.86 -23.25
N ALA A 536 1.29 8.83 -22.06
CA ALA A 536 -0.16 8.98 -21.92
C ALA A 536 -0.66 10.28 -22.56
N LEU A 537 0.04 11.41 -22.31
CA LEU A 537 -0.26 12.70 -22.93
C LEU A 537 -0.23 12.64 -24.47
N ALA A 538 0.80 12.02 -25.03
CA ALA A 538 0.93 11.84 -26.49
C ALA A 538 -0.17 10.90 -27.03
N ALA A 539 -0.56 9.88 -26.26
CA ALA A 539 -1.57 8.92 -26.67
C ALA A 539 -3.01 9.51 -26.65
N PHE A 540 -3.28 10.57 -25.88
CA PHE A 540 -4.59 11.22 -25.88
C PHE A 540 -4.94 11.79 -27.25
N GLU A 541 -3.96 12.23 -28.02
CA GLU A 541 -4.16 12.77 -29.37
C GLU A 541 -4.60 11.71 -30.41
N LEU A 542 -4.56 10.43 -30.05
CA LEU A 542 -5.02 9.34 -30.92
C LEU A 542 -6.54 9.17 -30.92
N PHE A 543 -7.23 9.80 -29.99
CA PHE A 543 -8.67 9.61 -29.78
C PHE A 543 -9.44 10.86 -30.18
N ASP A 544 -10.57 10.64 -30.86
CA ASP A 544 -11.48 11.71 -31.25
C ASP A 544 -12.22 12.26 -30.02
N ARG A 545 -11.99 13.53 -29.73
CA ARG A 545 -12.56 14.23 -28.58
C ARG A 545 -14.09 14.29 -28.60
N GLU A 546 -14.69 14.29 -29.78
CA GLU A 546 -16.13 14.36 -29.95
C GLU A 546 -16.78 12.96 -29.90
N ALA A 547 -15.99 11.91 -29.85
CA ALA A 547 -16.54 10.56 -29.77
C ALA A 547 -17.14 10.31 -28.38
N PRO A 548 -18.30 9.66 -28.28
CA PRO A 548 -18.93 9.31 -27.00
C PRO A 548 -18.07 8.44 -26.09
N SER A 549 -17.14 7.67 -26.67
CA SER A 549 -16.19 6.81 -25.94
C SER A 549 -14.98 7.55 -25.39
N TYR A 550 -14.73 8.80 -25.83
CA TYR A 550 -13.50 9.52 -25.52
C TYR A 550 -13.12 9.50 -24.03
N ALA A 551 -14.07 9.77 -23.15
CA ALA A 551 -13.81 9.79 -21.71
C ALA A 551 -13.29 8.45 -21.19
N LEU A 552 -13.88 7.34 -21.62
CA LEU A 552 -13.44 5.98 -21.26
C LEU A 552 -12.14 5.58 -21.94
N ASP A 553 -11.90 6.08 -23.15
CA ASP A 553 -10.65 5.81 -23.88
C ASP A 553 -9.47 6.49 -23.18
N ILE A 554 -9.63 7.73 -22.71
CA ILE A 554 -8.63 8.42 -21.88
C ILE A 554 -8.38 7.68 -20.55
N VAL A 555 -9.43 7.18 -19.90
CA VAL A 555 -9.30 6.33 -18.71
C VAL A 555 -8.46 5.10 -19.04
N SER A 556 -8.74 4.41 -20.17
CA SER A 556 -8.00 3.22 -20.59
C SER A 556 -6.52 3.50 -20.88
N VAL A 557 -6.20 4.66 -21.48
CA VAL A 557 -4.81 5.09 -21.68
C VAL A 557 -4.09 5.28 -20.34
N VAL A 558 -4.72 5.96 -19.39
CA VAL A 558 -4.13 6.16 -18.06
C VAL A 558 -3.98 4.83 -17.34
N GLU A 559 -5.00 3.96 -17.36
CA GLU A 559 -4.91 2.62 -16.76
C GLU A 559 -3.75 1.80 -17.35
N ALA A 560 -3.48 1.91 -18.67
CA ALA A 560 -2.39 1.18 -19.30
C ALA A 560 -0.99 1.58 -18.77
N THR A 561 -0.86 2.74 -18.15
CA THR A 561 0.39 3.25 -17.57
C THR A 561 0.58 2.90 -16.09
N LEU A 562 -0.43 2.38 -15.43
CA LEU A 562 -0.40 2.04 -14.00
C LEU A 562 0.12 0.63 -13.75
N ASP A 563 0.57 0.39 -12.52
CA ASP A 563 0.96 -0.94 -12.06
C ASP A 563 -0.21 -1.94 -12.10
N ASP A 564 0.13 -3.20 -12.31
CA ASP A 564 -0.87 -4.27 -12.44
C ASP A 564 -1.48 -4.69 -11.10
N PRO A 565 -2.79 -4.54 -10.89
CA PRO A 565 -3.49 -5.13 -9.77
C PRO A 565 -3.72 -6.63 -10.03
N ARG A 566 -2.65 -7.42 -9.98
CA ARG A 566 -2.65 -8.85 -10.38
C ARG A 566 -3.86 -9.67 -9.90
N PRO A 567 -4.35 -9.52 -8.64
CA PRO A 567 -5.55 -10.25 -8.21
C PRO A 567 -6.79 -9.92 -9.03
N VAL A 568 -6.96 -8.65 -9.45
CA VAL A 568 -8.08 -8.20 -10.27
C VAL A 568 -7.96 -8.77 -11.67
N LEU A 569 -6.81 -8.58 -12.31
CA LEU A 569 -6.56 -9.05 -13.67
C LEU A 569 -6.74 -10.57 -13.79
N SER A 570 -6.28 -11.33 -12.79
CA SER A 570 -6.49 -12.78 -12.74
C SER A 570 -7.97 -13.16 -12.60
N ALA A 571 -8.73 -12.40 -11.81
CA ALA A 571 -10.15 -12.62 -11.63
C ALA A 571 -10.95 -12.27 -12.90
N GLN A 572 -10.60 -11.15 -13.56
CA GLN A 572 -11.20 -10.78 -14.86
C GLN A 572 -10.89 -11.82 -15.95
N GLN A 573 -9.65 -12.32 -16.01
CA GLN A 573 -9.29 -13.40 -16.93
C GLN A 573 -10.10 -14.67 -16.66
N PHE A 574 -10.27 -15.04 -15.39
CA PHE A 574 -11.06 -16.21 -15.02
C PHE A 574 -12.52 -16.04 -15.45
N GLN A 575 -13.10 -14.86 -15.25
CA GLN A 575 -14.46 -14.54 -15.68
C GLN A 575 -14.59 -14.59 -17.22
N ALA A 576 -13.68 -13.95 -17.95
CA ALA A 576 -13.65 -13.94 -19.42
C ALA A 576 -13.53 -15.36 -20.01
N ARG A 577 -12.70 -16.21 -19.39
CA ARG A 577 -12.61 -17.63 -19.76
C ARG A 577 -13.92 -18.37 -19.53
N GLY A 578 -14.62 -18.09 -18.43
CA GLY A 578 -15.93 -18.68 -18.13
C GLY A 578 -16.99 -18.30 -19.18
N GLU A 579 -17.04 -17.03 -19.56
CA GLU A 579 -17.94 -16.50 -20.59
C GLU A 579 -17.60 -17.09 -21.97
N ALA A 580 -16.32 -17.15 -22.34
CA ALA A 580 -15.86 -17.76 -23.59
C ALA A 580 -16.24 -19.25 -23.67
N VAL A 581 -16.08 -20.01 -22.56
CA VAL A 581 -16.50 -21.40 -22.50
C VAL A 581 -18.01 -21.52 -22.71
N ALA A 582 -18.81 -20.66 -22.10
CA ALA A 582 -20.26 -20.69 -22.24
C ALA A 582 -20.68 -20.40 -23.69
N ALA A 583 -20.10 -19.38 -24.32
CA ALA A 583 -20.37 -19.03 -25.73
C ALA A 583 -19.97 -20.16 -26.70
N MET A 584 -18.72 -20.65 -26.59
CA MET A 584 -18.23 -21.74 -27.44
C MET A 584 -19.04 -23.06 -27.26
N LYS A 585 -19.58 -23.30 -26.05
CA LYS A 585 -20.49 -24.43 -25.84
C LYS A 585 -21.84 -24.23 -26.54
N ALA A 586 -22.39 -23.02 -26.52
CA ALA A 586 -23.63 -22.70 -27.22
C ALA A 586 -23.45 -22.83 -28.73
N ASP A 587 -22.26 -22.48 -29.26
CA ASP A 587 -21.90 -22.60 -30.67
C ASP A 587 -21.48 -24.03 -31.07
N GLY A 588 -21.48 -25.00 -30.14
CA GLY A 588 -21.18 -26.41 -30.40
C GLY A 588 -19.71 -26.72 -30.69
N VAL A 589 -18.76 -25.82 -30.30
CA VAL A 589 -17.31 -26.01 -30.49
C VAL A 589 -16.82 -27.23 -29.70
N GLU A 590 -15.99 -28.06 -30.32
CA GLU A 590 -15.44 -29.27 -29.72
C GLU A 590 -14.50 -28.95 -28.53
N TYR A 591 -14.33 -29.93 -27.60
CA TYR A 591 -13.61 -29.73 -26.36
C TYR A 591 -12.12 -29.29 -26.58
N GLU A 592 -11.44 -29.96 -27.52
CA GLU A 592 -10.02 -29.67 -27.80
C GLU A 592 -9.82 -28.27 -28.38
N GLU A 593 -10.66 -27.87 -29.33
CA GLU A 593 -10.66 -26.51 -29.91
C GLU A 593 -10.98 -25.44 -28.87
N ARG A 594 -11.93 -25.74 -27.96
CA ARG A 594 -12.20 -24.81 -26.83
C ARG A 594 -11.00 -24.64 -25.94
N MET A 595 -10.26 -25.70 -25.63
CA MET A 595 -9.10 -25.62 -24.76
C MET A 595 -7.96 -24.80 -25.38
N GLU A 596 -7.75 -24.95 -26.70
CA GLU A 596 -6.78 -24.15 -27.47
C GLU A 596 -7.19 -22.66 -27.50
N ALA A 597 -8.43 -22.37 -27.81
CA ALA A 597 -8.96 -21.00 -27.83
C ALA A 597 -8.89 -20.32 -26.46
N LEU A 598 -9.03 -21.06 -25.35
CA LEU A 598 -8.95 -20.54 -24.00
C LEU A 598 -7.52 -20.10 -23.58
N GLU A 599 -6.47 -20.57 -24.25
CA GLU A 599 -5.10 -20.14 -23.98
C GLU A 599 -4.92 -18.66 -24.35
N GLU A 600 -5.62 -18.19 -25.37
CA GLU A 600 -5.57 -16.81 -25.85
C GLU A 600 -6.46 -15.85 -25.04
N VAL A 601 -7.41 -16.38 -24.24
CA VAL A 601 -8.31 -15.54 -23.45
C VAL A 601 -7.56 -14.91 -22.27
N THR A 602 -7.44 -13.60 -22.29
CA THR A 602 -6.82 -12.78 -21.25
C THR A 602 -7.86 -11.90 -20.54
N HIS A 603 -7.39 -11.06 -19.58
CA HIS A 603 -8.24 -9.99 -19.06
C HIS A 603 -8.54 -8.94 -20.14
N PRO A 604 -9.61 -8.12 -20.00
CA PRO A 604 -9.94 -7.07 -20.94
C PRO A 604 -8.80 -6.06 -21.12
N LYS A 605 -8.43 -5.77 -22.37
CA LYS A 605 -7.35 -4.87 -22.75
C LYS A 605 -7.85 -3.86 -23.81
N PRO A 606 -8.59 -2.83 -23.42
CA PRO A 606 -9.04 -1.82 -24.37
C PRO A 606 -7.86 -1.22 -25.14
N HIS A 607 -8.02 -1.08 -26.45
CA HIS A 607 -7.03 -0.48 -27.36
C HIS A 607 -5.63 -1.15 -27.36
N ASP A 608 -5.51 -2.44 -26.97
CA ASP A 608 -4.25 -3.15 -26.79
C ASP A 608 -3.28 -2.95 -27.96
N VAL A 609 -3.72 -3.25 -29.20
CA VAL A 609 -2.89 -3.13 -30.42
C VAL A 609 -2.50 -1.67 -30.66
N LEU A 610 -3.46 -0.75 -30.64
CA LEU A 610 -3.24 0.66 -30.89
C LEU A 610 -2.23 1.25 -29.88
N LEU A 611 -2.40 0.96 -28.60
CA LEU A 611 -1.54 1.49 -27.55
C LEU A 611 -0.13 0.92 -27.63
N HIS A 612 0.05 -0.35 -27.95
CA HIS A 612 1.38 -0.94 -28.13
C HIS A 612 2.10 -0.42 -29.37
N GLU A 613 1.41 -0.22 -30.49
CA GLU A 613 1.98 0.39 -31.70
C GLU A 613 2.37 1.85 -31.46
N ALA A 614 1.51 2.62 -30.80
CA ALA A 614 1.79 3.98 -30.39
C ALA A 614 2.99 4.05 -29.43
N PHE A 615 3.03 3.13 -28.45
CA PHE A 615 4.14 3.04 -27.50
C PHE A 615 5.46 2.70 -28.18
N ALA A 616 5.48 1.74 -29.10
CA ALA A 616 6.67 1.40 -29.87
C ALA A 616 7.16 2.60 -30.71
N THR A 617 6.24 3.35 -31.32
CA THR A 617 6.56 4.57 -32.07
C THR A 617 7.12 5.64 -31.14
N TYR A 618 6.48 5.88 -30.00
CA TYR A 618 6.93 6.84 -28.98
C TYR A 618 8.29 6.47 -28.42
N ALA A 619 8.52 5.19 -28.09
CA ALA A 619 9.78 4.67 -27.58
C ALA A 619 10.93 4.81 -28.57
N SER A 620 10.67 4.85 -29.88
CA SER A 620 11.70 5.09 -30.89
C SER A 620 12.33 6.49 -30.81
N SER A 621 11.50 7.48 -30.37
CA SER A 621 11.95 8.87 -30.13
C SER A 621 12.28 9.15 -28.68
N GLN A 622 11.77 8.35 -27.77
CA GLN A 622 11.90 8.51 -26.31
C GLN A 622 12.35 7.18 -25.66
N PRO A 623 13.61 6.76 -25.86
CA PRO A 623 14.06 5.40 -25.50
C PRO A 623 13.95 5.03 -24.03
N TRP A 624 13.92 6.00 -23.10
CA TRP A 624 13.81 5.73 -21.68
C TRP A 624 12.46 5.10 -21.28
N VAL A 625 11.38 5.31 -22.06
CA VAL A 625 10.10 4.69 -21.77
C VAL A 625 10.13 3.17 -22.00
N ALA A 626 11.09 2.68 -22.81
CA ALA A 626 11.26 1.24 -23.04
C ALA A 626 11.74 0.46 -21.79
N ASP A 627 12.22 1.15 -20.75
CA ASP A 627 12.53 0.53 -19.46
C ASP A 627 11.25 0.20 -18.65
N PHE A 628 10.09 0.70 -19.07
CA PHE A 628 8.80 0.49 -18.42
C PHE A 628 7.88 -0.35 -19.32
N ALA A 629 7.07 -1.20 -18.70
CA ALA A 629 6.12 -2.02 -19.44
C ALA A 629 4.78 -1.28 -19.55
N LEU A 630 4.28 -1.13 -20.76
CA LEU A 630 2.90 -0.73 -20.99
C LEU A 630 2.00 -1.96 -20.76
N SER A 631 0.95 -1.80 -19.98
CA SER A 631 0.04 -2.89 -19.62
C SER A 631 -1.43 -2.44 -19.78
N PRO A 632 -2.01 -2.53 -20.99
CA PRO A 632 -3.43 -2.26 -21.19
C PRO A 632 -4.30 -3.13 -20.31
N LYS A 633 -5.22 -2.52 -19.59
CA LYS A 633 -6.15 -3.15 -18.64
C LYS A 633 -7.41 -2.31 -18.47
N SER A 634 -8.44 -2.92 -17.90
CA SER A 634 -9.73 -2.28 -17.71
C SER A 634 -10.27 -2.63 -16.32
N VAL A 635 -9.95 -1.83 -15.33
CA VAL A 635 -10.47 -1.98 -13.95
C VAL A 635 -11.44 -0.85 -13.62
N VAL A 636 -11.01 0.40 -13.76
CA VAL A 636 -11.87 1.59 -13.57
C VAL A 636 -12.96 1.60 -14.65
N ARG A 637 -12.57 1.36 -15.90
CA ARG A 637 -13.50 1.30 -17.03
C ARG A 637 -14.56 0.23 -16.82
N ASP A 638 -14.16 -1.01 -16.49
CA ASP A 638 -15.07 -2.13 -16.26
C ASP A 638 -16.04 -1.86 -15.09
N LEU A 639 -15.53 -1.32 -13.99
CA LEU A 639 -16.35 -0.94 -12.83
C LEU A 639 -17.36 0.16 -13.20
N TYR A 640 -16.94 1.13 -13.99
CA TYR A 640 -17.82 2.19 -14.48
C TYR A 640 -18.83 1.67 -15.48
N GLU A 641 -18.44 0.94 -16.52
CA GLU A 641 -19.33 0.41 -17.55
C GLU A 641 -20.41 -0.50 -16.98
N ARG A 642 -20.07 -1.29 -15.96
CA ARG A 642 -21.02 -2.16 -15.24
C ARG A 642 -21.85 -1.44 -14.19
N ALA A 643 -21.66 -0.14 -13.99
CA ALA A 643 -22.30 0.67 -12.95
C ALA A 643 -22.26 0.02 -11.55
N MET A 644 -21.20 -0.71 -11.23
CA MET A 644 -21.06 -1.40 -9.95
C MET A 644 -20.59 -0.46 -8.86
N THR A 645 -21.05 -0.70 -7.64
CA THR A 645 -20.43 -0.19 -6.43
C THR A 645 -19.13 -0.95 -6.15
N PHE A 646 -18.28 -0.41 -5.32
CA PHE A 646 -17.06 -1.12 -4.89
C PHE A 646 -17.38 -2.51 -4.30
N GLY A 647 -18.39 -2.59 -3.45
CA GLY A 647 -18.79 -3.86 -2.82
C GLY A 647 -19.25 -4.91 -3.83
N GLU A 648 -19.97 -4.49 -4.84
CA GLU A 648 -20.44 -5.38 -5.91
C GLU A 648 -19.33 -5.85 -6.82
N PHE A 649 -18.40 -4.97 -7.18
CA PHE A 649 -17.21 -5.33 -7.94
C PHE A 649 -16.38 -6.39 -7.19
N ILE A 650 -16.18 -6.18 -5.88
CA ILE A 650 -15.51 -7.15 -5.00
C ILE A 650 -16.25 -8.49 -4.96
N ALA A 651 -17.57 -8.47 -4.87
CA ALA A 651 -18.40 -9.68 -4.84
C ALA A 651 -18.39 -10.41 -6.18
N PHE A 652 -18.57 -9.69 -7.29
CA PHE A 652 -18.61 -10.21 -8.65
C PHE A 652 -17.32 -10.95 -9.01
N TYR A 653 -16.17 -10.32 -8.74
CA TYR A 653 -14.85 -10.89 -9.01
C TYR A 653 -14.29 -11.73 -7.85
N LYS A 654 -15.06 -11.94 -6.77
CA LYS A 654 -14.67 -12.73 -5.58
C LYS A 654 -13.36 -12.23 -4.93
N LEU A 655 -13.17 -10.91 -4.89
CA LEU A 655 -11.96 -10.23 -4.44
C LEU A 655 -11.96 -9.85 -2.96
N ALA A 656 -12.82 -10.44 -2.13
CA ALA A 656 -12.97 -10.10 -0.71
C ALA A 656 -11.67 -10.08 0.11
N ARG A 657 -10.65 -10.84 -0.30
CA ARG A 657 -9.32 -10.85 0.34
C ARG A 657 -8.37 -9.78 -0.18
N SER A 658 -8.67 -9.20 -1.31
CA SER A 658 -7.83 -8.22 -2.01
C SER A 658 -8.48 -6.84 -2.09
N GLU A 659 -9.48 -6.55 -1.27
CA GLU A 659 -10.21 -5.27 -1.24
C GLU A 659 -9.26 -4.07 -1.15
N GLY A 660 -8.22 -4.16 -0.32
CA GLY A 660 -7.24 -3.10 -0.18
C GLY A 660 -6.33 -2.94 -1.41
N VAL A 661 -6.12 -3.98 -2.22
CA VAL A 661 -5.39 -3.88 -3.49
C VAL A 661 -6.25 -3.16 -4.52
N VAL A 662 -7.54 -3.52 -4.61
CA VAL A 662 -8.50 -2.84 -5.49
C VAL A 662 -8.61 -1.36 -5.13
N LEU A 663 -8.84 -1.05 -3.86
CA LEU A 663 -8.98 0.35 -3.42
C LEU A 663 -7.71 1.17 -3.71
N ARG A 664 -6.53 0.61 -3.47
CA ARG A 664 -5.27 1.28 -3.78
C ARG A 664 -5.16 1.57 -5.27
N TYR A 665 -5.44 0.60 -6.12
CA TYR A 665 -5.43 0.79 -7.57
C TYR A 665 -6.40 1.90 -8.02
N LEU A 666 -7.63 1.91 -7.49
CA LEU A 666 -8.61 2.97 -7.80
C LEU A 666 -8.14 4.35 -7.32
N SER A 667 -7.49 4.41 -6.15
CA SER A 667 -6.87 5.64 -5.64
C SER A 667 -5.72 6.13 -6.54
N ASP A 668 -4.87 5.21 -6.98
CA ASP A 668 -3.76 5.52 -7.88
C ASP A 668 -4.26 5.96 -9.25
N ALA A 669 -5.32 5.33 -9.78
CA ALA A 669 -5.99 5.74 -11.02
C ALA A 669 -6.62 7.14 -10.89
N TYR A 670 -7.30 7.43 -9.78
CA TYR A 670 -7.85 8.75 -9.51
C TYR A 670 -6.77 9.84 -9.52
N ARG A 671 -5.65 9.58 -8.83
CA ARG A 671 -4.51 10.53 -8.79
C ARG A 671 -3.89 10.70 -10.17
N ALA A 672 -3.67 9.60 -10.88
CA ALA A 672 -3.10 9.61 -12.22
C ALA A 672 -3.96 10.42 -13.20
N LEU A 673 -5.26 10.23 -13.20
CA LEU A 673 -6.19 11.01 -14.01
C LEU A 673 -6.14 12.51 -13.67
N ASN A 674 -6.07 12.85 -12.39
CA ASN A 674 -5.97 14.25 -11.97
C ASN A 674 -4.63 14.91 -12.31
N GLN A 675 -3.53 14.17 -12.27
CA GLN A 675 -2.19 14.71 -12.50
C GLN A 675 -1.78 14.70 -13.98
N THR A 676 -2.17 13.66 -14.73
CA THR A 676 -1.72 13.45 -16.10
C THR A 676 -2.63 14.12 -17.13
N VAL A 677 -3.95 14.15 -16.89
CA VAL A 677 -4.89 14.70 -17.88
C VAL A 677 -4.94 16.21 -17.78
N PRO A 678 -4.54 16.97 -18.83
CA PRO A 678 -4.62 18.42 -18.84
C PRO A 678 -6.08 18.90 -18.78
N LEU A 679 -6.29 20.09 -18.24
CA LEU A 679 -7.65 20.68 -18.13
C LEU A 679 -8.33 20.82 -19.48
N GLU A 680 -7.56 21.11 -20.52
CA GLU A 680 -8.03 21.26 -21.89
C GLU A 680 -8.55 19.93 -22.49
N ALA A 681 -7.99 18.81 -22.09
CA ALA A 681 -8.38 17.48 -22.55
C ALA A 681 -9.58 16.90 -21.78
N ARG A 682 -9.99 17.53 -20.66
CA ARG A 682 -11.08 17.07 -19.80
C ARG A 682 -12.43 17.50 -20.38
N THR A 683 -13.10 16.60 -21.07
CA THR A 683 -14.53 16.75 -21.41
C THR A 683 -15.39 16.73 -20.15
N GLU A 684 -16.66 17.07 -20.27
CA GLU A 684 -17.60 17.04 -19.14
C GLU A 684 -17.76 15.63 -18.59
N ASP A 685 -17.92 14.64 -19.47
CA ASP A 685 -18.03 13.23 -19.09
C ASP A 685 -16.76 12.71 -18.39
N LEU A 686 -15.57 13.10 -18.87
CA LEU A 686 -14.32 12.70 -18.22
C LEU A 686 -14.17 13.32 -16.82
N ARG A 687 -14.59 14.58 -16.64
CA ARG A 687 -14.64 15.20 -15.30
C ARG A 687 -15.59 14.46 -14.38
N ASP A 688 -16.73 14.04 -14.89
CA ASP A 688 -17.71 13.28 -14.13
C ASP A 688 -17.17 11.92 -13.70
N ILE A 689 -16.44 11.21 -14.57
CA ILE A 689 -15.77 9.95 -14.22
C ILE A 689 -14.71 10.17 -13.13
N ILE A 690 -13.91 11.21 -13.24
CA ILE A 690 -12.87 11.54 -12.25
C ILE A 690 -13.51 11.85 -10.89
N GLU A 691 -14.55 12.68 -10.85
CA GLU A 691 -15.25 13.02 -9.61
C GLU A 691 -15.94 11.80 -8.99
N TRP A 692 -16.59 10.98 -9.80
CA TRP A 692 -17.19 9.71 -9.37
C TRP A 692 -16.15 8.77 -8.75
N LEU A 693 -14.99 8.60 -9.41
CA LEU A 693 -13.94 7.71 -8.93
C LEU A 693 -13.39 8.20 -7.59
N GLY A 694 -13.17 9.51 -7.46
CA GLY A 694 -12.75 10.12 -6.20
C GLY A 694 -13.76 9.90 -5.08
N GLU A 695 -15.05 10.07 -5.36
CA GLU A 695 -16.10 9.86 -4.36
C GLU A 695 -16.25 8.37 -4.00
N LEU A 696 -16.18 7.47 -4.98
CA LEU A 696 -16.20 6.03 -4.75
C LEU A 696 -15.08 5.59 -3.79
N VAL A 697 -13.86 6.10 -4.01
CA VAL A 697 -12.71 5.81 -3.14
C VAL A 697 -12.96 6.34 -1.72
N ARG A 698 -13.47 7.58 -1.58
CA ARG A 698 -13.77 8.20 -0.28
C ARG A 698 -14.85 7.44 0.50
N GLN A 699 -15.89 6.96 -0.16
CA GLN A 699 -16.96 6.18 0.46
C GLN A 699 -16.48 4.85 1.04
N VAL A 700 -15.52 4.21 0.36
CA VAL A 700 -14.97 2.92 0.83
C VAL A 700 -14.02 3.14 2.01
N ASP A 701 -13.06 4.03 1.83
CA ASP A 701 -12.06 4.36 2.84
C ASP A 701 -11.39 5.70 2.48
N SER A 702 -11.79 6.75 3.15
CA SER A 702 -11.27 8.10 2.90
C SER A 702 -9.80 8.24 3.29
N SER A 703 -9.28 7.35 4.14
CA SER A 703 -7.95 7.48 4.74
C SER A 703 -6.81 7.64 3.72
N LEU A 704 -6.91 7.00 2.56
CA LEU A 704 -5.89 7.13 1.50
C LEU A 704 -5.91 8.49 0.80
N LEU A 705 -7.07 9.11 0.70
CA LEU A 705 -7.24 10.45 0.11
C LEU A 705 -7.12 11.53 1.18
N ASP A 706 -7.63 11.29 2.39
CA ASP A 706 -7.50 12.20 3.53
C ASP A 706 -6.02 12.38 3.90
N GLU A 707 -5.23 11.30 3.99
CA GLU A 707 -3.77 11.40 4.16
C GLU A 707 -3.13 12.27 3.06
N TRP A 708 -3.60 12.16 1.82
CA TRP A 708 -3.09 12.98 0.72
C TRP A 708 -3.60 14.45 0.83
N GLU A 709 -4.87 14.68 1.14
CA GLU A 709 -5.45 16.02 1.32
C GLU A 709 -4.85 16.73 2.55
N GLU A 710 -4.66 16.02 3.66
CA GLU A 710 -3.97 16.53 4.87
C GLU A 710 -2.52 16.91 4.58
N LEU A 711 -1.84 16.15 3.72
CA LEU A 711 -0.49 16.43 3.28
C LEU A 711 -0.40 17.65 2.36
N VAL A 712 -1.43 17.90 1.54
CA VAL A 712 -1.50 19.07 0.64
C VAL A 712 -1.98 20.33 1.38
N HIS A 713 -2.79 20.16 2.43
CA HIS A 713 -3.39 21.24 3.22
C HIS A 713 -3.20 21.04 4.74
N PRO A 714 -1.99 21.26 5.29
CA PRO A 714 -1.67 20.95 6.70
C PRO A 714 -2.51 21.69 7.75
N ASP A 715 -3.10 22.83 7.39
CA ASP A 715 -3.93 23.63 8.33
C ASP A 715 -5.28 22.99 8.62
N ALA A 716 -5.76 22.09 7.77
CA ALA A 716 -6.97 21.30 7.99
C ALA A 716 -6.75 20.13 8.98
N ALA A 717 -5.52 19.62 9.05
CA ALA A 717 -5.14 18.47 9.89
C ALA A 717 -5.16 18.77 11.41
N LYS A 718 -5.00 20.03 11.81
CA LYS A 718 -4.97 20.40 13.23
C LYS A 718 -6.28 20.14 13.98
N HIS A 719 -7.40 20.02 13.28
CA HIS A 719 -8.71 19.73 13.89
C HIS A 719 -9.05 18.23 13.97
N ALA A 720 -8.35 17.38 13.19
CA ALA A 720 -8.59 15.94 13.17
C ALA A 720 -7.77 15.18 14.24
N ALA A 721 -6.62 15.72 14.66
CA ALA A 721 -5.72 15.07 15.62
C ALA A 721 -6.22 15.09 17.09
N GLU A 722 -7.23 15.88 17.41
CA GLU A 722 -7.78 15.98 18.79
C GLU A 722 -8.83 14.91 19.14
N SER A 723 -9.28 14.10 18.18
CA SER A 723 -10.26 13.04 18.45
C SER A 723 -9.57 11.74 18.82
N THR A 724 -9.62 11.42 20.11
CA THR A 724 -9.15 10.16 20.73
C THR A 724 -10.08 8.97 20.40
N GLU A 725 -11.02 9.12 19.49
CA GLU A 725 -12.03 8.11 19.17
C GLU A 725 -11.53 7.10 18.13
N LEU A 726 -11.87 5.82 18.40
CA LEU A 726 -11.64 4.69 17.48
C LEU A 726 -12.52 4.74 16.22
N ALA A 727 -13.52 5.60 16.22
CA ALA A 727 -14.40 5.78 15.09
C ALA A 727 -13.66 6.47 13.94
N PRO A 728 -13.74 5.96 12.70
CA PRO A 728 -13.37 6.74 11.54
C PRO A 728 -14.17 8.05 11.58
N PRO A 729 -13.63 9.15 11.03
CA PRO A 729 -14.38 10.39 10.92
C PRO A 729 -15.76 10.08 10.32
N ALA A 730 -16.77 10.76 10.81
CA ALA A 730 -18.13 10.62 10.31
C ALA A 730 -18.12 10.73 8.79
N PRO A 731 -18.89 9.91 8.04
CA PRO A 731 -18.93 10.00 6.60
C PRO A 731 -19.14 11.44 6.19
N ARG A 732 -18.27 11.97 5.33
CA ARG A 732 -18.49 13.33 4.79
C ARG A 732 -19.86 13.32 4.14
N ASN A 733 -20.60 14.42 4.32
CA ASN A 733 -21.90 14.57 3.69
C ASN A 733 -21.72 14.54 2.16
N VAL A 734 -22.12 13.43 1.52
CA VAL A 734 -21.97 13.22 0.06
C VAL A 734 -22.73 14.26 -0.76
N THR A 735 -23.74 14.93 -0.18
CA THR A 735 -24.53 15.97 -0.86
C THR A 735 -23.81 17.31 -0.92
N THR A 736 -22.70 17.50 -0.20
CA THR A 736 -21.93 18.75 -0.16
C THR A 736 -21.28 19.08 -1.50
N ASN A 737 -20.76 18.06 -2.20
CA ASN A 737 -20.26 18.21 -3.56
C ASN A 737 -21.38 17.86 -4.55
N ARG A 738 -22.14 18.89 -4.98
CA ARG A 738 -23.30 18.73 -5.86
C ARG A 738 -22.98 17.95 -7.14
N ARG A 739 -21.80 18.18 -7.74
CA ARG A 739 -21.41 17.51 -8.99
C ARG A 739 -21.13 16.04 -8.76
N ALA A 740 -20.30 15.70 -7.80
CA ALA A 740 -20.00 14.33 -7.45
C ALA A 740 -21.27 13.57 -7.03
N PHE A 741 -22.13 14.19 -6.25
CA PHE A 741 -23.40 13.59 -5.84
C PHE A 741 -24.35 13.34 -7.02
N PHE A 742 -24.42 14.27 -7.99
CA PHE A 742 -25.20 14.08 -9.20
C PHE A 742 -24.71 12.87 -10.01
N VAL A 743 -23.40 12.68 -10.10
CA VAL A 743 -22.81 11.50 -10.78
C VAL A 743 -23.17 10.19 -10.06
N LEU A 744 -23.19 10.19 -8.72
CA LEU A 744 -23.64 9.02 -7.94
C LEU A 744 -25.11 8.70 -8.23
N VAL A 745 -25.96 9.72 -8.24
CA VAL A 745 -27.38 9.55 -8.57
C VAL A 745 -27.57 8.96 -9.97
N ARG A 746 -26.83 9.49 -10.96
CA ARG A 746 -26.87 9.00 -12.33
C ARG A 746 -26.41 7.55 -12.43
N ASN A 747 -25.36 7.16 -11.73
CA ASN A 747 -24.89 5.79 -11.70
C ASN A 747 -25.92 4.82 -11.10
N GLU A 748 -26.55 5.19 -10.00
CA GLU A 748 -27.57 4.37 -9.37
C GLU A 748 -28.83 4.20 -10.27
N LEU A 749 -29.19 5.22 -11.02
CA LEU A 749 -30.28 5.11 -12.00
C LEU A 749 -29.87 4.26 -13.21
N PHE A 750 -28.65 4.46 -13.72
CA PHE A 750 -28.14 3.68 -14.84
C PHE A 750 -27.99 2.20 -14.49
N ARG A 751 -27.63 1.89 -13.24
CA ARG A 751 -27.64 0.52 -12.74
C ARG A 751 -28.99 -0.17 -12.89
N ARG A 752 -30.11 0.57 -12.65
CA ARG A 752 -31.47 0.07 -12.87
C ARG A 752 -31.73 -0.19 -14.33
N ILE A 753 -31.27 0.70 -15.20
CA ILE A 753 -31.37 0.50 -16.67
C ILE A 753 -30.61 -0.76 -17.11
N GLN A 754 -29.39 -0.97 -16.59
CA GLN A 754 -28.61 -2.19 -16.92
C GLN A 754 -29.31 -3.46 -16.46
N LEU A 755 -29.86 -3.48 -15.24
CA LEU A 755 -30.61 -4.62 -14.75
C LEU A 755 -31.87 -4.88 -15.58
N ALA A 756 -32.56 -3.81 -16.01
CA ALA A 756 -33.73 -3.87 -16.88
C ALA A 756 -33.36 -4.44 -18.27
N ALA A 757 -32.28 -3.94 -18.87
CA ALA A 757 -31.77 -4.40 -20.17
C ALA A 757 -31.33 -5.87 -20.16
N LEU A 758 -30.92 -6.40 -18.99
CA LEU A 758 -30.53 -7.80 -18.80
C LEU A 758 -31.69 -8.69 -18.34
N ASP A 759 -32.91 -8.18 -18.29
CA ASP A 759 -34.12 -8.85 -17.80
C ASP A 759 -33.98 -9.43 -16.37
N ARG A 760 -33.22 -8.69 -15.51
CA ARG A 760 -32.94 -9.10 -14.13
C ARG A 760 -33.95 -8.49 -13.15
N VAL A 761 -35.22 -8.74 -13.36
CA VAL A 761 -36.34 -8.14 -12.61
C VAL A 761 -36.28 -8.46 -11.11
N HIS A 762 -35.86 -9.67 -10.75
CA HIS A 762 -35.65 -10.04 -9.35
C HIS A 762 -34.61 -9.16 -8.65
N ASP A 763 -33.49 -8.90 -9.32
CA ASP A 763 -32.41 -8.07 -8.75
C ASP A 763 -32.84 -6.60 -8.64
N LEU A 764 -33.66 -6.10 -9.56
CA LEU A 764 -34.33 -4.81 -9.44
C LEU A 764 -35.21 -4.76 -8.17
N GLY A 765 -36.03 -5.79 -7.93
CA GLY A 765 -36.83 -5.89 -6.71
C GLY A 765 -35.99 -5.88 -5.42
N VAL A 766 -34.85 -6.57 -5.41
CA VAL A 766 -33.91 -6.58 -4.27
C VAL A 766 -33.29 -5.19 -4.07
N LEU A 767 -32.86 -4.55 -5.15
CA LEU A 767 -32.27 -3.20 -5.11
C LEU A 767 -33.26 -2.17 -4.54
N GLU A 768 -34.52 -2.21 -4.98
CA GLU A 768 -35.56 -1.30 -4.46
C GLU A 768 -35.92 -1.59 -2.99
N ALA A 769 -35.88 -2.83 -2.57
CA ALA A 769 -36.11 -3.18 -1.15
C ALA A 769 -34.98 -2.66 -0.26
N GLU A 770 -33.73 -2.75 -0.72
CA GLU A 770 -32.58 -2.19 0.00
C GLU A 770 -32.66 -0.65 0.04
N ALA A 771 -32.99 -0.01 -1.09
CA ALA A 771 -33.18 1.46 -1.14
C ALA A 771 -34.33 1.92 -0.22
N ALA A 772 -35.42 1.17 -0.13
CA ALA A 772 -36.54 1.48 0.77
C ALA A 772 -36.15 1.42 2.25
N VAL A 773 -35.27 0.50 2.65
CA VAL A 773 -34.73 0.42 4.01
C VAL A 773 -33.92 1.69 4.32
N LEU A 774 -33.05 2.12 3.40
CA LEU A 774 -32.26 3.35 3.54
C LEU A 774 -33.12 4.61 3.59
N ALA A 775 -34.25 4.58 2.88
CA ALA A 775 -35.27 5.66 2.84
C ALA A 775 -36.26 5.63 4.03
N GLY A 776 -35.86 5.08 5.17
CA GLY A 776 -36.68 5.06 6.40
C GLY A 776 -37.86 4.09 6.35
N GLY A 777 -37.84 3.05 5.53
CA GLY A 777 -38.88 2.01 5.41
C GLY A 777 -40.07 2.40 4.54
N ALA A 778 -39.87 3.30 3.58
CA ALA A 778 -40.88 3.62 2.55
C ALA A 778 -41.24 2.38 1.72
N ALA A 779 -42.42 2.34 1.11
CA ALA A 779 -42.80 1.23 0.26
C ALA A 779 -41.91 1.21 -0.99
N PRO A 780 -41.25 0.05 -1.30
CA PRO A 780 -40.39 -0.07 -2.49
C PRO A 780 -41.22 -0.14 -3.76
N PHE A 781 -40.62 0.23 -4.89
CA PHE A 781 -41.12 -0.12 -6.20
C PHE A 781 -40.92 -1.63 -6.39
N THR A 782 -42.00 -2.38 -6.54
CA THR A 782 -41.96 -3.85 -6.44
C THR A 782 -41.48 -4.53 -7.72
N GLU A 783 -40.99 -5.77 -7.58
CA GLU A 783 -40.65 -6.65 -8.71
C GLU A 783 -41.79 -6.71 -9.74
N ALA A 784 -43.07 -6.91 -9.31
CA ALA A 784 -44.22 -6.95 -10.18
C ALA A 784 -44.51 -5.61 -10.94
N GLN A 785 -44.14 -4.49 -10.33
CA GLN A 785 -44.25 -3.17 -10.98
C GLN A 785 -43.16 -2.99 -12.05
N TRP A 786 -41.96 -3.48 -11.79
CA TRP A 786 -40.88 -3.50 -12.77
C TRP A 786 -41.23 -4.41 -13.96
N ASP A 787 -41.71 -5.63 -13.68
CA ASP A 787 -42.13 -6.57 -14.69
C ASP A 787 -43.21 -5.98 -15.62
N ALA A 788 -44.27 -5.41 -15.05
CA ALA A 788 -45.32 -4.75 -15.81
C ALA A 788 -44.85 -3.56 -16.67
N ALA A 789 -43.87 -2.78 -16.14
CA ALA A 789 -43.28 -1.65 -16.86
C ALA A 789 -42.42 -2.12 -18.03
N LEU A 790 -41.61 -3.18 -17.84
CA LEU A 790 -40.77 -3.75 -18.88
C LEU A 790 -41.59 -4.46 -19.95
N GLU A 791 -42.68 -5.17 -19.58
CA GLU A 791 -43.64 -5.71 -20.57
C GLU A 791 -44.22 -4.59 -21.46
N GLY A 792 -44.51 -3.40 -20.85
CA GLY A 792 -44.97 -2.22 -21.60
C GLY A 792 -43.92 -1.68 -22.56
N TYR A 793 -42.68 -1.57 -22.11
CA TYR A 793 -41.53 -1.11 -22.90
C TYR A 793 -41.25 -2.04 -24.10
N TYR A 794 -41.11 -3.36 -23.86
CA TYR A 794 -40.81 -4.33 -24.89
C TYR A 794 -42.02 -4.64 -25.85
N ALA A 795 -43.19 -4.10 -25.53
CA ALA A 795 -44.31 -4.08 -26.50
C ALA A 795 -44.11 -3.01 -27.59
N GLU A 796 -43.28 -2.01 -27.35
CA GLU A 796 -43.02 -0.88 -28.24
C GLU A 796 -41.60 -0.90 -28.84
N HIS A 797 -40.59 -1.38 -28.08
CA HIS A 797 -39.19 -1.38 -28.44
C HIS A 797 -38.56 -2.76 -28.26
N ASP A 798 -37.62 -3.12 -29.12
CA ASP A 798 -37.00 -4.46 -29.11
C ASP A 798 -35.84 -4.58 -28.11
N GLU A 799 -35.17 -3.43 -27.73
CA GLU A 799 -33.94 -3.42 -26.92
C GLU A 799 -33.84 -2.16 -26.07
N ILE A 800 -33.21 -2.27 -24.92
CA ILE A 800 -32.76 -1.13 -24.10
C ILE A 800 -31.27 -0.90 -24.36
N LEU A 801 -30.92 0.29 -24.87
CA LEU A 801 -29.50 0.63 -25.11
C LEU A 801 -28.77 0.94 -23.81
N THR A 802 -27.53 0.45 -23.67
CA THR A 802 -26.69 0.63 -22.48
C THR A 802 -25.26 1.09 -22.79
N ASP A 803 -25.03 1.61 -23.98
CA ASP A 803 -23.73 2.10 -24.41
C ASP A 803 -23.32 3.44 -23.70
N ALA A 804 -22.13 3.94 -24.01
CA ALA A 804 -21.57 5.12 -23.35
C ALA A 804 -22.43 6.40 -23.59
N SER A 805 -23.13 6.52 -24.71
CA SER A 805 -23.93 7.70 -25.04
C SER A 805 -25.14 7.85 -24.11
N VAL A 806 -25.70 6.74 -23.66
CA VAL A 806 -26.87 6.67 -22.75
C VAL A 806 -26.54 7.16 -21.34
N ARG A 807 -25.29 7.17 -20.98
CA ARG A 807 -24.83 7.67 -19.67
C ARG A 807 -24.55 9.16 -19.63
N SER A 808 -24.77 9.89 -20.71
CA SER A 808 -24.54 11.33 -20.74
C SER A 808 -25.47 12.09 -19.79
N ALA A 809 -25.04 13.27 -19.35
CA ALA A 809 -25.85 14.15 -18.50
C ALA A 809 -27.16 14.58 -19.19
N GLN A 810 -27.24 14.45 -20.51
CA GLN A 810 -28.45 14.79 -21.28
C GLN A 810 -29.58 13.77 -21.10
N MET A 811 -29.26 12.54 -20.66
CA MET A 811 -30.24 11.47 -20.47
C MET A 811 -30.90 11.49 -19.09
N ILE A 812 -30.63 12.51 -18.27
CA ILE A 812 -31.25 12.72 -16.98
C ILE A 812 -31.73 14.14 -16.78
N LEU A 813 -32.99 14.30 -16.39
CA LEU A 813 -33.60 15.55 -16.03
C LEU A 813 -33.73 15.64 -14.51
N VAL A 814 -33.31 16.75 -13.92
CA VAL A 814 -33.35 16.97 -12.47
C VAL A 814 -34.14 18.21 -12.11
N ASP A 815 -35.13 18.05 -11.27
CA ASP A 815 -35.80 19.11 -10.56
C ASP A 815 -35.32 19.07 -9.10
N GLU A 816 -34.56 20.10 -8.71
CA GLU A 816 -33.92 20.17 -7.38
C GLU A 816 -34.88 20.61 -6.28
N LYS A 817 -36.05 21.15 -6.63
CA LYS A 817 -37.07 21.62 -5.69
C LYS A 817 -38.47 21.26 -6.19
N PRO A 818 -38.80 20.00 -6.31
CA PRO A 818 -40.08 19.57 -6.82
C PRO A 818 -41.20 20.11 -5.92
N ASP A 819 -42.17 20.84 -6.53
CA ASP A 819 -43.30 21.42 -5.81
C ASP A 819 -42.88 22.33 -4.63
N GLY A 820 -41.65 22.88 -4.64
CA GLY A 820 -41.07 23.70 -3.57
C GLY A 820 -40.58 22.91 -2.34
N ALA A 821 -40.54 21.59 -2.39
CA ALA A 821 -40.01 20.76 -1.31
C ALA A 821 -38.48 20.92 -1.22
N GLU A 822 -37.96 21.10 -0.01
CA GLU A 822 -36.54 21.10 0.29
C GLU A 822 -36.09 19.68 0.70
N GLY A 823 -34.84 19.34 0.40
CA GLY A 823 -34.25 18.05 0.76
C GLY A 823 -34.58 16.88 -0.19
N ILE A 824 -35.22 17.12 -1.29
CA ILE A 824 -35.54 16.10 -2.31
C ILE A 824 -35.23 16.65 -3.70
N TRP A 825 -34.55 15.83 -4.52
CA TRP A 825 -34.51 16.02 -5.97
C TRP A 825 -35.46 15.06 -6.63
N ARG A 826 -36.27 15.53 -7.58
CA ARG A 826 -37.03 14.67 -8.48
C ARG A 826 -36.25 14.48 -9.76
N VAL A 827 -35.94 13.23 -10.09
CA VAL A 827 -35.14 12.90 -11.26
C VAL A 827 -35.95 12.05 -12.23
N ARG A 828 -35.67 12.25 -13.51
CA ARG A 828 -36.19 11.43 -14.59
C ARG A 828 -35.01 10.98 -15.42
N GLN A 829 -34.73 9.67 -15.41
CA GLN A 829 -33.71 9.04 -16.22
C GLN A 829 -34.35 8.47 -17.48
N ILE A 830 -33.93 8.91 -18.64
CA ILE A 830 -34.41 8.44 -19.93
C ILE A 830 -33.85 7.02 -20.17
N ILE A 831 -34.71 6.13 -20.66
CA ILE A 831 -34.34 4.82 -21.19
C ILE A 831 -34.17 5.02 -22.70
N ALA A 832 -32.97 4.76 -23.21
CA ALA A 832 -32.70 4.91 -24.64
C ALA A 832 -33.12 3.67 -25.39
N ASP A 833 -33.77 3.90 -26.48
CA ASP A 833 -34.26 2.93 -27.45
C ASP A 833 -33.49 3.02 -28.77
N PRO A 834 -33.48 1.96 -29.60
CA PRO A 834 -32.80 1.95 -30.90
C PRO A 834 -33.40 2.95 -31.92
N GLU A 835 -34.67 3.31 -31.79
CA GLU A 835 -35.37 4.21 -32.66
C GLU A 835 -35.01 5.68 -32.36
N GLY A 836 -34.54 5.97 -31.12
CA GLY A 836 -34.19 7.32 -30.69
C GLY A 836 -35.39 8.18 -30.29
N ASP A 837 -36.49 7.56 -29.92
CA ASP A 837 -37.74 8.26 -29.52
C ASP A 837 -37.59 8.86 -28.13
N HIS A 838 -36.86 8.20 -27.23
CA HIS A 838 -36.47 8.66 -25.87
C HIS A 838 -37.69 9.05 -25.02
N ASP A 839 -38.82 8.42 -25.20
CA ASP A 839 -40.07 8.74 -24.54
C ASP A 839 -40.38 7.86 -23.32
N TRP A 840 -39.55 6.88 -23.03
CA TRP A 840 -39.60 6.08 -21.83
C TRP A 840 -38.56 6.49 -20.80
N GLY A 841 -38.88 6.30 -19.51
CA GLY A 841 -37.91 6.63 -18.45
C GLY A 841 -38.29 6.16 -17.05
N ILE A 842 -37.35 6.30 -16.15
CA ILE A 842 -37.49 6.03 -14.71
C ILE A 842 -37.66 7.35 -14.00
N THR A 843 -38.75 7.54 -13.26
CA THR A 843 -38.96 8.70 -12.38
C THR A 843 -38.64 8.28 -10.95
N ALA A 844 -37.84 9.08 -10.25
CA ALA A 844 -37.47 8.79 -8.88
C ALA A 844 -37.28 10.05 -8.04
N ASP A 845 -37.42 9.93 -6.73
CA ASP A 845 -37.07 10.95 -5.75
C ASP A 845 -35.72 10.58 -5.12
N VAL A 846 -34.77 11.51 -5.11
CA VAL A 846 -33.47 11.41 -4.43
C VAL A 846 -33.60 12.10 -3.09
N LEU A 847 -33.42 11.37 -1.99
CA LEU A 847 -33.59 11.84 -0.62
C LEU A 847 -32.27 12.38 -0.07
N LEU A 848 -32.08 13.70 -0.03
CA LEU A 848 -30.81 14.34 0.30
C LEU A 848 -30.38 14.10 1.75
N ASP A 849 -31.31 14.19 2.71
CA ASP A 849 -30.99 13.98 4.13
C ASP A 849 -30.63 12.52 4.43
N ASP A 850 -31.35 11.58 3.83
CA ASP A 850 -31.04 10.17 3.94
C ASP A 850 -29.71 9.85 3.24
N SER A 851 -29.45 10.44 2.08
CA SER A 851 -28.17 10.30 1.38
C SER A 851 -27.00 10.86 2.20
N ALA A 852 -27.18 12.01 2.83
CA ALA A 852 -26.18 12.62 3.71
C ALA A 852 -25.88 11.73 4.92
N ARG A 853 -26.91 11.11 5.52
CA ARG A 853 -26.79 10.23 6.68
C ARG A 853 -26.13 8.90 6.33
N GLU A 854 -26.53 8.32 5.21
CA GLU A 854 -26.04 6.99 4.78
C GLU A 854 -24.73 7.03 4.01
N GLY A 855 -24.32 8.21 3.47
CA GLY A 855 -23.12 8.38 2.67
C GLY A 855 -23.20 7.77 1.27
N VAL A 856 -24.42 7.55 0.74
CA VAL A 856 -24.72 7.00 -0.59
C VAL A 856 -25.92 7.75 -1.20
N ALA A 857 -26.12 7.66 -2.51
CA ALA A 857 -27.31 8.19 -3.13
C ALA A 857 -28.53 7.32 -2.78
N VAL A 858 -29.43 7.83 -1.94
CA VAL A 858 -30.68 7.14 -1.58
C VAL A 858 -31.77 7.56 -2.57
N ILE A 859 -32.15 6.62 -3.41
CA ILE A 859 -33.09 6.84 -4.53
C ILE A 859 -34.35 6.01 -4.29
N ARG A 860 -35.51 6.62 -4.41
CA ARG A 860 -36.80 5.98 -4.36
C ARG A 860 -37.46 6.07 -5.72
N VAL A 861 -37.58 4.98 -6.46
CA VAL A 861 -38.29 4.92 -7.72
C VAL A 861 -39.77 5.16 -7.46
N THR A 862 -40.34 6.10 -8.20
CA THR A 862 -41.77 6.47 -8.10
C THR A 862 -42.57 6.00 -9.30
N GLY A 863 -41.91 5.73 -10.43
CA GLY A 863 -42.57 5.21 -11.62
C GLY A 863 -41.61 4.90 -12.75
N VAL A 864 -41.99 3.96 -13.58
CA VAL A 864 -41.35 3.62 -14.85
C VAL A 864 -42.40 3.61 -15.93
N GLY A 865 -42.20 4.31 -17.03
CA GLY A 865 -43.21 4.39 -18.08
C GLY A 865 -42.91 5.41 -19.16
N ARG A 866 -43.86 5.61 -20.07
CA ARG A 866 -43.83 6.59 -21.14
C ARG A 866 -44.20 8.00 -20.63
N PHE A 867 -43.60 9.04 -21.21
CA PHE A 867 -43.77 10.45 -20.79
C PHE A 867 -44.39 11.28 -21.88
#